data_8ed646068fdf6e7ad59e3bb0cb552e32
#
_entry.id   8ed646068fdf6e7ad59e3bb0cb552e32
#
_cell.length_a   1.000
_cell.length_b   1.000
_cell.length_c   1.000
_cell.angle_alpha   90.00
_cell.angle_beta   90.00
_cell.angle_gamma   90.00
#
_symmetry.space_group_name_H-M   'P 1'
#
loop_
_entity.id
_entity.type
_entity.pdbx_description
1 polymer ?
#
loop_
_entity_poly.entity_id
_entity_poly.type
_entity_poly.pdbx_seq_one_letter_code
_entity_poly.pdbx_strand_id
1 'polypeptide(L)'
;MGPGGFGPPPGGRGGYQYEKVPLPKNAKDVPRYLRELLGGFFYRLFYTFVLVWQTDPLILFTMLFISVFDGVTPIIGSLITARITNEMQRLTSERAVAEASGIPLELHFVGSLLLGLLIGLFTFRLINRVVTRISNSIIRIAGQKVVKQVKIQIMEKAKTLDLASFDMPGFYEKLENANREAGSRPIQTLQSTFSVVSTAISLIGYLVILARIPNMWWIPLLIVSVSLPSAVINFYYRRKNFQYMRNRSKDRRQMNYYSDLLVNKDMAKEIRIFNLSDTFIDRYKQVFKQYFVGLKSLIVHESVWLVLSAVISCAANCLCYAIIARGVFDGSYRIGDYSLYTGALTSIANCVATFITTSASIYEGTLFIDNLVSFMKEKQTVVPTKEPPEPVAHGAPHTVEFKNVSFAYPGTERYVIKNVNLKFRPGETVVLVGLNGAGKTTLIKLLTRLYDPTEGVILLDGKDIREYDTHELYNIFGIIFQDFGKYAVSVSENISFGNIDAEPDPERIRESARQSSADEYIRALPHDYDTPLMRIFEQDGIELSGGQWQKLAIARAFYRESDILILDEPTASLDPMAEQEIFNTFDRLREGKTTIFVSHRLSSAVIASKIVVLKGGEVIEEGDHRELMAKQGEYYKLFTTQAQRYIDNTEPHHDREREEPRGDRRGERRHIDDEMPDIPDADGMS
;
A
#
# COMPACT_ATOMS: atom_id res chain seq x y z
N MET A 1 -28.75 -8.85 7.23
CA MET A 1 -28.59 -8.63 5.77
C MET A 1 -27.12 -8.43 5.49
N GLY A 2 -26.52 -9.23 4.62
CA GLY A 2 -25.08 -9.25 4.38
C GLY A 2 -24.57 -8.00 3.67
N PRO A 3 -23.27 -7.67 3.82
CA PRO A 3 -22.65 -6.55 3.12
C PRO A 3 -22.74 -6.79 1.62
N GLY A 4 -23.20 -5.77 0.90
CA GLY A 4 -23.34 -5.79 -0.54
C GLY A 4 -22.06 -6.24 -1.23
N GLY A 5 -22.16 -7.33 -2.00
CA GLY A 5 -21.06 -7.89 -2.74
C GLY A 5 -20.53 -6.87 -3.75
N PHE A 6 -19.30 -6.45 -3.57
CA PHE A 6 -18.51 -5.82 -4.61
C PHE A 6 -18.23 -6.87 -5.69
N GLY A 7 -19.14 -6.95 -6.66
CA GLY A 7 -18.81 -7.56 -7.94
C GLY A 7 -17.65 -6.76 -8.57
N PRO A 8 -16.72 -7.43 -9.28
CA PRO A 8 -15.67 -6.70 -9.97
C PRO A 8 -16.30 -5.72 -10.96
N PRO A 9 -15.86 -4.46 -11.00
CA PRO A 9 -16.36 -3.49 -11.96
C PRO A 9 -16.13 -4.00 -13.39
N PRO A 10 -17.08 -3.76 -14.32
CA PRO A 10 -16.92 -4.14 -15.71
C PRO A 10 -15.66 -3.47 -16.26
N GLY A 11 -14.82 -4.25 -16.93
CA GLY A 11 -13.48 -3.95 -17.35
C GLY A 11 -13.27 -2.58 -18.00
N GLY A 12 -12.91 -1.62 -17.20
CA GLY A 12 -12.30 -0.38 -17.67
C GLY A 12 -10.89 -0.67 -18.19
N ARG A 13 -10.66 -0.50 -19.49
CA ARG A 13 -9.33 -0.47 -20.13
C ARG A 13 -8.54 0.78 -19.72
N GLY A 14 -8.45 1.04 -18.43
CA GLY A 14 -7.70 2.16 -17.84
C GLY A 14 -6.49 1.70 -17.03
N GLY A 15 -5.78 0.65 -17.45
CA GLY A 15 -4.44 0.41 -16.94
C GLY A 15 -3.55 1.55 -17.43
N TYR A 16 -2.96 2.33 -16.52
CA TYR A 16 -1.96 3.34 -16.82
C TYR A 16 -0.93 2.74 -17.78
N GLN A 17 -1.02 3.10 -19.06
CA GLN A 17 0.07 2.91 -20.00
C GLN A 17 1.12 3.94 -19.58
N TYR A 18 2.18 3.49 -18.86
CA TYR A 18 3.44 4.20 -18.98
C TYR A 18 3.65 4.40 -20.48
N GLU A 19 3.80 5.65 -20.92
CA GLU A 19 4.19 5.92 -22.29
C GLU A 19 5.39 5.03 -22.58
N LYS A 20 5.15 3.99 -23.34
CA LYS A 20 6.20 3.09 -23.76
C LYS A 20 7.06 3.94 -24.67
N VAL A 21 8.22 4.37 -24.18
CA VAL A 21 9.22 4.89 -25.10
C VAL A 21 9.42 3.78 -26.14
N PRO A 22 8.93 3.96 -27.37
CA PRO A 22 8.97 2.91 -28.37
C PRO A 22 10.42 2.51 -28.63
N LEU A 23 10.67 1.21 -28.77
CA LEU A 23 12.03 0.72 -29.11
C LEU A 23 12.50 1.42 -30.38
N PRO A 24 13.75 1.88 -30.43
CA PRO A 24 14.29 2.50 -31.63
C PRO A 24 14.23 1.48 -32.77
N LYS A 25 13.53 1.82 -33.84
CA LYS A 25 13.46 0.97 -35.05
C LYS A 25 14.74 1.08 -35.89
N ASN A 26 15.47 2.18 -35.75
CA ASN A 26 16.72 2.46 -36.51
C ASN A 26 17.81 2.97 -35.53
N ALA A 27 19.07 2.78 -35.90
CA ALA A 27 20.21 3.28 -35.14
C ALA A 27 20.20 4.80 -34.92
N LYS A 28 19.54 5.58 -35.76
CA LYS A 28 19.38 7.03 -35.64
C LYS A 28 18.41 7.43 -34.50
N ASP A 29 17.51 6.56 -34.07
CA ASP A 29 16.53 6.81 -33.02
C ASP A 29 17.09 6.45 -31.63
N VAL A 30 18.21 5.75 -31.55
CA VAL A 30 18.87 5.32 -30.32
C VAL A 30 19.22 6.52 -29.41
N PRO A 31 19.80 7.63 -29.88
CA PRO A 31 20.11 8.76 -29.01
C PRO A 31 18.86 9.42 -28.41
N ARG A 32 17.78 9.52 -29.18
CA ARG A 32 16.49 10.05 -28.69
C ARG A 32 15.87 9.13 -27.65
N TYR A 33 15.86 7.84 -27.93
CA TYR A 33 15.40 6.80 -27.00
C TYR A 33 16.20 6.81 -25.70
N LEU A 34 17.52 6.90 -25.77
CA LEU A 34 18.38 7.00 -24.60
C LEU A 34 18.14 8.29 -23.83
N ARG A 35 17.94 9.41 -24.48
CA ARG A 35 17.66 10.70 -23.84
C ARG A 35 16.32 10.67 -23.09
N GLU A 36 15.27 10.09 -23.65
CA GLU A 36 13.97 9.96 -23.00
C GLU A 36 14.02 8.96 -21.83
N LEU A 37 14.71 7.83 -22.01
CA LEU A 37 14.91 6.82 -20.97
C LEU A 37 15.76 7.36 -19.80
N LEU A 38 16.89 8.01 -20.12
CA LEU A 38 17.84 8.54 -19.14
C LEU A 38 17.32 9.81 -18.47
N GLY A 39 16.56 10.65 -19.16
CA GLY A 39 16.00 11.87 -18.58
C GLY A 39 15.07 11.60 -17.40
N GLY A 40 14.13 10.68 -17.56
CA GLY A 40 13.26 10.23 -16.46
C GLY A 40 14.01 9.52 -15.34
N PHE A 41 15.03 8.74 -15.67
CA PHE A 41 15.88 8.06 -14.70
C PHE A 41 16.64 9.04 -13.80
N PHE A 42 17.34 10.00 -14.39
CA PHE A 42 18.11 10.99 -13.62
C PHE A 42 17.22 11.89 -12.75
N TYR A 43 16.04 12.28 -13.25
CA TYR A 43 15.07 13.03 -12.45
C TYR A 43 14.65 12.27 -11.20
N ARG A 44 14.28 10.98 -11.32
CA ARG A 44 13.86 10.14 -10.21
C ARG A 44 15.00 9.89 -9.22
N LEU A 45 16.20 9.66 -9.74
CA LEU A 45 17.39 9.50 -8.91
C LEU A 45 17.69 10.78 -8.13
N PHE A 46 17.64 11.94 -8.81
CA PHE A 46 17.84 13.25 -8.17
C PHE A 46 16.76 13.53 -7.11
N TYR A 47 15.51 13.20 -7.40
CA TYR A 47 14.42 13.29 -6.40
C TYR A 47 14.75 12.47 -5.14
N THR A 48 15.28 11.26 -5.28
CA THR A 48 15.69 10.44 -4.14
C THR A 48 16.82 11.09 -3.34
N PHE A 49 17.79 11.70 -4.02
CA PHE A 49 18.86 12.46 -3.34
C PHE A 49 18.30 13.66 -2.56
N VAL A 50 17.41 14.44 -3.16
CA VAL A 50 16.79 15.60 -2.50
C VAL A 50 15.96 15.15 -1.29
N LEU A 51 15.20 14.09 -1.41
CA LEU A 51 14.40 13.51 -0.33
C LEU A 51 15.25 13.16 0.89
N VAL A 52 16.38 12.49 0.66
CA VAL A 52 17.31 12.12 1.76
C VAL A 52 18.08 13.31 2.27
N TRP A 53 18.47 14.26 1.42
CA TRP A 53 19.12 15.50 1.82
C TRP A 53 18.24 16.33 2.76
N GLN A 54 16.97 16.45 2.47
CA GLN A 54 16.00 17.17 3.31
C GLN A 54 15.75 16.48 4.65
N THR A 55 15.94 15.16 4.72
CA THR A 55 15.71 14.40 5.96
C THR A 55 16.94 14.39 6.87
N ASP A 56 18.09 14.02 6.33
CA ASP A 56 19.34 13.91 7.08
C ASP A 56 20.54 13.92 6.11
N PRO A 57 21.20 15.07 5.87
CA PRO A 57 22.33 15.16 4.95
C PRO A 57 23.51 14.27 5.33
N LEU A 58 23.67 13.95 6.63
CA LEU A 58 24.77 13.11 7.14
C LEU A 58 24.78 11.72 6.48
N ILE A 59 23.58 11.23 6.08
CA ILE A 59 23.47 9.94 5.37
C ILE A 59 24.28 9.97 4.08
N LEU A 60 24.10 11.01 3.27
CA LEU A 60 24.76 11.12 1.96
C LEU A 60 26.27 11.25 2.10
N PHE A 61 26.75 12.03 3.08
CA PHE A 61 28.19 12.13 3.38
C PHE A 61 28.76 10.80 3.86
N THR A 62 28.04 10.10 4.73
CA THR A 62 28.46 8.76 5.20
C THR A 62 28.50 7.76 4.06
N MET A 63 27.49 7.75 3.18
CA MET A 63 27.44 6.89 2.01
C MET A 63 28.55 7.20 1.01
N LEU A 64 28.87 8.47 0.79
CA LEU A 64 29.98 8.89 -0.06
C LEU A 64 31.30 8.45 0.52
N PHE A 65 31.53 8.70 1.81
CA PHE A 65 32.78 8.30 2.50
C PHE A 65 32.99 6.78 2.40
N ILE A 66 31.96 5.98 2.76
CA ILE A 66 32.08 4.52 2.73
C ILE A 66 32.26 4.00 1.29
N SER A 67 31.64 4.66 0.30
CA SER A 67 31.80 4.32 -1.10
C SER A 67 33.24 4.48 -1.60
N VAL A 68 33.89 5.58 -1.25
CA VAL A 68 35.31 5.80 -1.56
C VAL A 68 36.18 4.82 -0.77
N PHE A 69 35.88 4.65 0.49
CA PHE A 69 36.64 3.75 1.38
C PHE A 69 36.55 2.30 0.91
N ASP A 70 35.35 1.78 0.65
CA ASP A 70 35.16 0.42 0.16
C ASP A 70 35.68 0.22 -1.27
N GLY A 71 35.75 1.29 -2.06
CA GLY A 71 36.35 1.26 -3.39
C GLY A 71 37.88 1.11 -3.37
N VAL A 72 38.56 1.73 -2.41
CA VAL A 72 40.02 1.73 -2.31
C VAL A 72 40.53 0.56 -1.47
N THR A 73 39.81 0.16 -0.44
CA THR A 73 40.24 -0.87 0.53
C THR A 73 40.65 -2.21 -0.10
N PRO A 74 39.93 -2.80 -1.07
CA PRO A 74 40.34 -4.07 -1.68
C PRO A 74 41.68 -3.97 -2.43
N ILE A 75 41.94 -2.80 -3.04
CA ILE A 75 43.20 -2.54 -3.78
C ILE A 75 44.38 -2.53 -2.81
N ILE A 76 44.29 -1.77 -1.72
CA ILE A 76 45.33 -1.69 -0.69
C ILE A 76 45.56 -3.09 -0.09
N GLY A 77 44.51 -3.82 0.23
CA GLY A 77 44.58 -5.18 0.77
C GLY A 77 45.35 -6.13 -0.15
N SER A 78 45.07 -6.06 -1.47
CA SER A 78 45.78 -6.88 -2.47
C SER A 78 47.26 -6.53 -2.57
N LEU A 79 47.61 -5.25 -2.55
CA LEU A 79 49.02 -4.77 -2.57
C LEU A 79 49.81 -5.21 -1.33
N ILE A 80 49.20 -5.10 -0.15
CA ILE A 80 49.85 -5.56 1.11
C ILE A 80 50.06 -7.07 1.06
N THR A 81 49.06 -7.85 0.62
CA THR A 81 49.14 -9.32 0.50
C THR A 81 50.25 -9.71 -0.49
N ALA A 82 50.35 -9.07 -1.64
CA ALA A 82 51.43 -9.33 -2.60
C ALA A 82 52.82 -9.03 -2.02
N ARG A 83 52.96 -7.94 -1.26
CA ARG A 83 54.25 -7.62 -0.58
C ARG A 83 54.60 -8.67 0.47
N ILE A 84 53.67 -9.14 1.27
CA ILE A 84 53.88 -10.22 2.25
C ILE A 84 54.36 -11.48 1.52
N THR A 85 53.71 -11.87 0.42
CA THR A 85 54.08 -13.07 -0.35
C THR A 85 55.50 -12.93 -0.94
N ASN A 86 55.85 -11.76 -1.50
CA ASN A 86 57.17 -11.47 -2.04
C ASN A 86 58.26 -11.51 -0.94
N GLU A 87 57.98 -10.97 0.26
CA GLU A 87 58.89 -11.01 1.39
C GLU A 87 59.10 -12.43 1.93
N MET A 88 58.02 -13.22 2.00
CA MET A 88 58.12 -14.65 2.34
C MET A 88 59.01 -15.41 1.34
N GLN A 89 58.84 -15.18 0.05
CA GLN A 89 59.65 -15.76 -1.01
C GLN A 89 61.14 -15.37 -0.82
N ARG A 90 61.45 -14.09 -0.55
CA ARG A 90 62.78 -13.59 -0.33
C ARG A 90 63.45 -14.31 0.85
N LEU A 91 62.78 -14.33 2.01
CA LEU A 91 63.28 -14.98 3.22
C LEU A 91 63.50 -16.49 3.05
N THR A 92 62.59 -17.17 2.31
CA THR A 92 62.75 -18.59 2.02
C THR A 92 63.92 -18.87 1.08
N SER A 93 64.14 -18.01 0.06
CA SER A 93 65.31 -18.15 -0.86
C SER A 93 66.63 -17.83 -0.17
N GLU A 94 66.69 -16.80 0.69
CA GLU A 94 67.89 -16.47 1.48
C GLU A 94 68.24 -17.62 2.43
N ARG A 95 67.23 -18.26 3.06
CA ARG A 95 67.46 -19.42 3.92
C ARG A 95 68.01 -20.61 3.13
N ALA A 96 67.42 -20.91 1.98
CA ALA A 96 67.90 -22.01 1.14
C ALA A 96 69.34 -21.80 0.65
N VAL A 97 69.71 -20.58 0.31
CA VAL A 97 71.11 -20.23 -0.06
C VAL A 97 72.02 -20.35 1.10
N ALA A 98 71.64 -19.91 2.30
CA ALA A 98 72.49 -20.01 3.52
C ALA A 98 72.68 -21.47 3.93
N GLU A 99 71.67 -22.29 3.91
CA GLU A 99 71.72 -23.76 4.13
C GLU A 99 72.63 -24.43 3.13
N ALA A 100 72.59 -24.07 1.86
CA ALA A 100 73.48 -24.62 0.82
C ALA A 100 74.93 -24.15 0.97
N SER A 101 75.18 -23.01 1.56
CA SER A 101 76.53 -22.42 1.77
C SER A 101 77.12 -22.76 3.12
N GLY A 102 76.43 -23.50 3.98
CA GLY A 102 76.86 -23.90 5.31
C GLY A 102 77.03 -22.71 6.32
N ILE A 103 76.40 -21.57 6.03
CA ILE A 103 76.44 -20.37 6.83
C ILE A 103 75.23 -20.34 7.78
N PRO A 104 75.36 -20.29 9.11
CA PRO A 104 74.26 -20.16 10.03
C PRO A 104 73.55 -18.79 9.86
N LEU A 105 72.38 -18.76 9.28
CA LEU A 105 71.55 -17.56 9.19
C LEU A 105 70.59 -17.50 10.38
N GLU A 106 70.86 -16.63 11.35
CA GLU A 106 69.87 -16.35 12.42
C GLU A 106 68.76 -15.41 11.89
N LEU A 107 67.72 -15.99 11.34
CA LEU A 107 66.56 -15.26 10.93
C LEU A 107 65.66 -14.96 12.17
N HIS A 108 65.80 -13.78 12.73
CA HIS A 108 64.89 -13.31 13.78
C HIS A 108 63.56 -12.92 13.16
N PHE A 109 62.54 -13.78 13.34
CA PHE A 109 61.17 -13.48 12.88
C PHE A 109 60.60 -12.24 13.58
N VAL A 110 60.92 -12.07 14.88
CA VAL A 110 60.56 -10.89 15.67
C VAL A 110 61.53 -9.76 15.28
N GLY A 111 61.02 -8.76 14.59
CA GLY A 111 61.81 -7.62 14.05
C GLY A 111 61.97 -7.67 12.52
N SER A 112 61.52 -8.74 11.88
CA SER A 112 61.51 -8.82 10.42
C SER A 112 60.43 -7.90 9.80
N LEU A 113 60.72 -7.41 8.58
CA LEU A 113 59.76 -6.66 7.78
C LEU A 113 58.42 -7.46 7.59
N LEU A 114 58.53 -8.80 7.53
CA LEU A 114 57.37 -9.70 7.38
C LEU A 114 56.40 -9.57 8.55
N LEU A 115 56.86 -9.57 9.79
CA LEU A 115 56.00 -9.40 10.98
C LEU A 115 55.32 -8.04 10.97
N GLY A 116 56.06 -6.96 10.60
CA GLY A 116 55.49 -5.63 10.45
C GLY A 116 54.38 -5.57 9.41
N LEU A 117 54.57 -6.20 8.24
CA LEU A 117 53.54 -6.29 7.18
C LEU A 117 52.32 -7.10 7.60
N LEU A 118 52.53 -8.20 8.37
CA LEU A 118 51.42 -9.01 8.90
C LEU A 118 50.58 -8.21 9.90
N ILE A 119 51.25 -7.56 10.89
CA ILE A 119 50.55 -6.69 11.86
C ILE A 119 49.80 -5.58 11.10
N GLY A 120 50.46 -4.95 10.10
CA GLY A 120 49.85 -3.94 9.27
C GLY A 120 48.59 -4.45 8.51
N LEU A 121 48.65 -5.66 7.94
CA LEU A 121 47.49 -6.27 7.26
C LEU A 121 46.32 -6.51 8.22
N PHE A 122 46.60 -7.08 9.41
CA PHE A 122 45.54 -7.37 10.38
C PHE A 122 44.95 -6.07 10.96
N THR A 123 45.78 -5.07 11.26
CA THR A 123 45.30 -3.75 11.70
C THR A 123 44.45 -3.09 10.62
N PHE A 124 44.89 -3.11 9.37
CA PHE A 124 44.12 -2.60 8.24
C PHE A 124 42.78 -3.31 8.10
N ARG A 125 42.74 -4.65 8.18
CA ARG A 125 41.50 -5.44 8.15
C ARG A 125 40.58 -5.12 9.33
N LEU A 126 41.14 -4.92 10.52
CA LEU A 126 40.38 -4.52 11.71
C LEU A 126 39.74 -3.14 11.51
N ILE A 127 40.52 -2.16 11.09
CA ILE A 127 40.02 -0.80 10.79
C ILE A 127 38.90 -0.86 9.75
N ASN A 128 39.12 -1.61 8.67
CA ASN A 128 38.10 -1.76 7.62
C ASN A 128 36.80 -2.34 8.19
N ARG A 129 36.86 -3.42 8.98
CA ARG A 129 35.67 -4.00 9.61
C ARG A 129 34.95 -3.03 10.53
N VAL A 130 35.68 -2.28 11.34
CA VAL A 130 35.13 -1.31 12.28
C VAL A 130 34.45 -0.17 11.51
N VAL A 131 35.14 0.43 10.53
CA VAL A 131 34.61 1.52 9.72
C VAL A 131 33.33 1.09 8.97
N THR A 132 33.39 -0.05 8.27
CA THR A 132 32.22 -0.57 7.53
C THR A 132 31.07 -0.88 8.49
N ARG A 133 31.33 -1.45 9.68
CA ARG A 133 30.28 -1.76 10.65
C ARG A 133 29.61 -0.51 11.21
N ILE A 134 30.39 0.49 11.59
CA ILE A 134 29.89 1.77 12.11
C ILE A 134 29.08 2.49 11.03
N SER A 135 29.62 2.62 9.83
CA SER A 135 28.97 3.28 8.71
C SER A 135 27.63 2.61 8.34
N ASN A 136 27.59 1.28 8.27
CA ASN A 136 26.36 0.54 8.02
C ASN A 136 25.32 0.74 9.14
N SER A 137 25.77 0.87 10.39
CA SER A 137 24.87 1.16 11.52
C SER A 137 24.30 2.57 11.41
N ILE A 138 25.11 3.57 11.07
CA ILE A 138 24.65 4.95 10.83
C ILE A 138 23.64 4.98 9.70
N ILE A 139 23.94 4.37 8.55
CA ILE A 139 23.03 4.32 7.39
C ILE A 139 21.70 3.63 7.76
N ARG A 140 21.75 2.56 8.55
CA ARG A 140 20.56 1.84 8.99
C ARG A 140 19.67 2.69 9.90
N ILE A 141 20.26 3.36 10.91
CA ILE A 141 19.52 4.24 11.82
C ILE A 141 18.92 5.42 11.07
N ALA A 142 19.73 6.09 10.27
CA ALA A 142 19.32 7.24 9.50
C ALA A 142 18.27 6.86 8.42
N GLY A 143 18.37 5.64 7.87
CA GLY A 143 17.37 5.09 6.97
C GLY A 143 15.96 5.04 7.57
N GLN A 144 15.83 4.76 8.88
CA GLN A 144 14.53 4.79 9.55
C GLN A 144 13.94 6.20 9.62
N LYS A 145 14.78 7.25 9.72
CA LYS A 145 14.32 8.65 9.66
C LYS A 145 13.72 8.97 8.28
N VAL A 146 14.36 8.49 7.20
CA VAL A 146 13.85 8.66 5.83
C VAL A 146 12.52 7.94 5.66
N VAL A 147 12.40 6.70 6.15
CA VAL A 147 11.13 5.95 6.13
C VAL A 147 10.01 6.74 6.82
N LYS A 148 10.29 7.24 8.04
CA LYS A 148 9.34 8.09 8.79
C LYS A 148 8.92 9.29 7.95
N GLN A 149 9.88 10.04 7.40
CA GLN A 149 9.59 11.27 6.65
C GLN A 149 8.76 11.01 5.40
N VAL A 150 9.08 9.96 4.63
CA VAL A 150 8.31 9.59 3.44
C VAL A 150 6.89 9.19 3.80
N LYS A 151 6.71 8.41 4.88
CA LYS A 151 5.37 8.05 5.36
C LYS A 151 4.56 9.27 5.80
N ILE A 152 5.17 10.22 6.52
CA ILE A 152 4.52 11.48 6.90
C ILE A 152 4.09 12.25 5.64
N GLN A 153 4.98 12.40 4.64
CA GLN A 153 4.65 13.09 3.39
C GLN A 153 3.48 12.42 2.64
N ILE A 154 3.42 11.07 2.63
CA ILE A 154 2.30 10.33 2.04
C ILE A 154 1.00 10.62 2.81
N MET A 155 1.03 10.61 4.14
CA MET A 155 -0.14 10.91 4.98
C MET A 155 -0.61 12.35 4.80
N GLU A 156 0.30 13.32 4.81
CA GLU A 156 0.01 14.74 4.57
C GLU A 156 -0.59 14.95 3.18
N LYS A 157 -0.04 14.27 2.17
CA LYS A 157 -0.60 14.33 0.82
C LYS A 157 -1.99 13.69 0.74
N ALA A 158 -2.18 12.52 1.36
CA ALA A 158 -3.48 11.84 1.41
C ALA A 158 -4.54 12.72 2.11
N LYS A 159 -4.18 13.45 3.17
CA LYS A 159 -5.05 14.42 3.86
C LYS A 159 -5.59 15.52 2.93
N THR A 160 -4.81 15.93 1.92
CA THR A 160 -5.22 17.01 0.99
C THR A 160 -6.07 16.53 -0.19
N LEU A 161 -6.26 15.23 -0.36
CA LEU A 161 -6.95 14.67 -1.51
C LEU A 161 -8.42 14.38 -1.21
N ASP A 162 -9.25 14.53 -2.25
CA ASP A 162 -10.69 14.37 -2.17
C ASP A 162 -11.13 12.91 -2.12
N LEU A 163 -12.29 12.64 -1.55
CA LEU A 163 -12.91 11.31 -1.54
C LEU A 163 -13.07 10.74 -2.95
N ALA A 164 -13.35 11.59 -3.94
CA ALA A 164 -13.43 11.23 -5.34
C ALA A 164 -12.18 10.54 -5.89
N SER A 165 -11.00 10.94 -5.39
CA SER A 165 -9.71 10.32 -5.76
C SER A 165 -9.60 8.89 -5.23
N PHE A 166 -10.07 8.63 -4.00
CA PHE A 166 -10.04 7.30 -3.39
C PHE A 166 -10.98 6.30 -4.07
N ASP A 167 -12.07 6.76 -4.69
CA ASP A 167 -12.99 5.91 -5.46
C ASP A 167 -12.40 5.46 -6.80
N MET A 168 -11.34 6.11 -7.29
CA MET A 168 -10.69 5.72 -8.53
C MET A 168 -9.72 4.55 -8.33
N PRO A 169 -9.93 3.37 -8.98
CA PRO A 169 -9.06 2.20 -8.80
C PRO A 169 -7.59 2.47 -9.10
N GLY A 170 -7.30 3.32 -10.10
CA GLY A 170 -5.93 3.69 -10.48
C GLY A 170 -5.22 4.56 -9.44
N PHE A 171 -5.94 5.38 -8.71
CA PHE A 171 -5.41 6.18 -7.62
C PHE A 171 -5.10 5.32 -6.39
N TYR A 172 -6.04 4.46 -5.99
CA TYR A 172 -5.85 3.56 -4.86
C TYR A 172 -4.63 2.65 -5.04
N GLU A 173 -4.43 2.14 -6.26
CA GLU A 173 -3.24 1.35 -6.61
C GLU A 173 -1.94 2.17 -6.44
N LYS A 174 -1.94 3.45 -6.85
CA LYS A 174 -0.78 4.34 -6.66
C LYS A 174 -0.47 4.59 -5.19
N LEU A 175 -1.49 4.88 -4.39
CA LEU A 175 -1.37 5.12 -2.94
C LEU A 175 -0.84 3.87 -2.23
N GLU A 176 -1.42 2.69 -2.49
CA GLU A 176 -1.00 1.43 -1.90
C GLU A 176 0.46 1.10 -2.27
N ASN A 177 0.82 1.23 -3.55
CA ASN A 177 2.18 1.01 -4.01
C ASN A 177 3.16 2.02 -3.38
N ALA A 178 2.82 3.32 -3.35
CA ALA A 178 3.64 4.34 -2.71
C ALA A 178 3.86 4.04 -1.22
N ASN A 179 2.83 3.69 -0.49
CA ASN A 179 2.92 3.37 0.95
C ASN A 179 3.74 2.10 1.22
N ARG A 180 3.56 1.04 0.44
CA ARG A 180 4.29 -0.23 0.57
C ARG A 180 5.78 -0.06 0.29
N GLU A 181 6.14 0.69 -0.76
CA GLU A 181 7.51 0.85 -1.22
C GLU A 181 8.26 1.97 -0.48
N ALA A 182 7.55 2.88 0.18
CA ALA A 182 8.12 4.01 0.93
C ALA A 182 9.14 3.58 2.01
N GLY A 183 8.94 2.37 2.57
CA GLY A 183 9.72 1.89 3.71
C GLY A 183 11.18 1.54 3.40
N SER A 184 11.53 1.11 2.19
CA SER A 184 12.86 0.56 1.92
C SER A 184 13.50 1.05 0.62
N ARG A 185 12.73 1.34 -0.41
CA ARG A 185 13.23 1.62 -1.76
C ARG A 185 14.12 2.87 -1.88
N PRO A 186 13.81 4.03 -1.24
CA PRO A 186 14.69 5.20 -1.34
C PRO A 186 16.11 4.91 -0.87
N ILE A 187 16.26 4.28 0.29
CA ILE A 187 17.55 3.95 0.86
C ILE A 187 18.29 2.88 0.04
N GLN A 188 17.61 1.83 -0.41
CA GLN A 188 18.19 0.80 -1.26
C GLN A 188 18.71 1.38 -2.59
N THR A 189 17.95 2.29 -3.22
CA THR A 189 18.36 2.95 -4.46
C THR A 189 19.63 3.77 -4.26
N LEU A 190 19.72 4.52 -3.17
CA LEU A 190 20.93 5.28 -2.82
C LEU A 190 22.10 4.36 -2.50
N GLN A 191 21.93 3.33 -1.68
CA GLN A 191 22.99 2.35 -1.39
C GLN A 191 23.52 1.72 -2.68
N SER A 192 22.62 1.33 -3.59
CA SER A 192 23.01 0.80 -4.89
C SER A 192 23.77 1.83 -5.72
N THR A 193 23.39 3.11 -5.69
CA THR A 193 24.06 4.19 -6.42
C THR A 193 25.48 4.40 -5.90
N PHE A 194 25.66 4.46 -4.59
CA PHE A 194 26.98 4.58 -3.98
C PHE A 194 27.85 3.32 -4.13
N SER A 195 27.23 2.14 -4.17
CA SER A 195 27.92 0.89 -4.50
C SER A 195 28.46 0.87 -5.94
N VAL A 196 27.75 1.47 -6.90
CA VAL A 196 28.28 1.66 -8.27
C VAL A 196 29.53 2.54 -8.25
N VAL A 197 29.55 3.63 -7.46
CA VAL A 197 30.72 4.49 -7.32
C VAL A 197 31.88 3.72 -6.72
N SER A 198 31.67 2.98 -5.62
CA SER A 198 32.69 2.12 -5.00
C SER A 198 33.26 1.10 -5.99
N THR A 199 32.38 0.41 -6.71
CA THR A 199 32.76 -0.60 -7.72
C THR A 199 33.56 0.03 -8.85
N ALA A 200 33.21 1.23 -9.31
CA ALA A 200 33.94 1.96 -10.35
C ALA A 200 35.37 2.33 -9.89
N ILE A 201 35.51 2.80 -8.64
CA ILE A 201 36.81 3.09 -8.04
C ILE A 201 37.69 1.83 -7.98
N SER A 202 37.13 0.70 -7.50
CA SER A 202 37.81 -0.58 -7.44
C SER A 202 38.23 -1.07 -8.85
N LEU A 203 37.29 -0.98 -9.81
CA LEU A 203 37.56 -1.38 -11.18
C LEU A 203 38.71 -0.60 -11.81
N ILE A 204 38.69 0.74 -11.68
CA ILE A 204 39.78 1.60 -12.19
C ILE A 204 41.09 1.24 -11.51
N GLY A 205 41.10 1.05 -10.19
CA GLY A 205 42.33 0.69 -9.47
C GLY A 205 42.92 -0.65 -9.91
N TYR A 206 42.10 -1.67 -10.12
CA TYR A 206 42.57 -2.97 -10.64
C TYR A 206 43.01 -2.90 -12.09
N LEU A 207 42.36 -2.10 -12.94
CA LEU A 207 42.82 -1.84 -14.31
C LEU A 207 44.18 -1.18 -14.35
N VAL A 208 44.43 -0.20 -13.44
CA VAL A 208 45.75 0.44 -13.30
C VAL A 208 46.83 -0.57 -12.86
N ILE A 209 46.49 -1.49 -11.94
CA ILE A 209 47.46 -2.54 -11.51
C ILE A 209 47.80 -3.44 -12.70
N LEU A 210 46.83 -3.91 -13.47
CA LEU A 210 47.09 -4.78 -14.62
C LEU A 210 47.78 -4.05 -15.78
N ALA A 211 47.46 -2.77 -16.00
CA ALA A 211 48.13 -1.97 -17.05
C ALA A 211 49.63 -1.79 -16.82
N ARG A 212 50.14 -1.99 -15.57
CA ARG A 212 51.56 -1.94 -15.25
C ARG A 212 52.31 -3.22 -15.61
N ILE A 213 51.64 -4.28 -16.08
CA ILE A 213 52.30 -5.52 -16.52
C ILE A 213 53.03 -5.23 -17.85
N PRO A 214 54.35 -5.40 -17.90
CA PRO A 214 55.13 -5.15 -19.14
C PRO A 214 54.63 -6.02 -20.30
N ASN A 215 54.43 -5.41 -21.45
CA ASN A 215 54.01 -6.05 -22.70
C ASN A 215 52.62 -6.73 -22.69
N MET A 216 51.80 -6.54 -21.63
CA MET A 216 50.51 -7.23 -21.48
C MET A 216 49.33 -6.26 -21.23
N TRP A 217 49.41 -5.02 -21.72
CA TRP A 217 48.38 -3.99 -21.56
C TRP A 217 46.99 -4.40 -22.10
N TRP A 218 46.97 -5.41 -22.96
CA TRP A 218 45.73 -5.94 -23.58
C TRP A 218 44.92 -6.87 -22.64
N ILE A 219 45.53 -7.44 -21.59
CA ILE A 219 44.85 -8.35 -20.65
C ILE A 219 43.62 -7.71 -19.99
N PRO A 220 43.68 -6.47 -19.43
CA PRO A 220 42.49 -5.80 -18.91
C PRO A 220 41.36 -5.68 -19.90
N LEU A 221 41.70 -5.36 -21.18
CA LEU A 221 40.72 -5.21 -22.23
C LEU A 221 40.05 -6.56 -22.59
N LEU A 222 40.82 -7.64 -22.62
CA LEU A 222 40.29 -9.00 -22.83
C LEU A 222 39.28 -9.38 -21.75
N ILE A 223 39.63 -9.19 -20.46
CA ILE A 223 38.75 -9.56 -19.34
C ILE A 223 37.45 -8.76 -19.36
N VAL A 224 37.54 -7.44 -19.59
CA VAL A 224 36.35 -6.60 -19.73
C VAL A 224 35.49 -7.10 -20.90
N SER A 225 36.10 -7.40 -22.07
CA SER A 225 35.37 -7.87 -23.23
C SER A 225 34.68 -9.21 -23.00
N VAL A 226 35.35 -10.15 -22.32
CA VAL A 226 34.75 -11.46 -21.96
C VAL A 226 33.66 -11.36 -20.91
N SER A 227 33.69 -10.31 -20.08
CA SER A 227 32.64 -10.06 -19.09
C SER A 227 31.39 -9.38 -19.67
N LEU A 228 31.48 -8.70 -20.82
CA LEU A 228 30.35 -8.01 -21.46
C LEU A 228 29.17 -8.93 -21.83
N PRO A 229 29.36 -10.15 -22.37
CA PRO A 229 28.24 -11.04 -22.67
C PRO A 229 27.37 -11.36 -21.45
N SER A 230 27.98 -11.65 -20.31
CA SER A 230 27.22 -11.89 -19.07
C SER A 230 26.42 -10.67 -18.63
N ALA A 231 26.94 -9.48 -18.87
CA ALA A 231 26.29 -8.20 -18.69
C ALA A 231 25.02 -8.05 -19.52
N VAL A 232 25.17 -8.28 -20.82
CA VAL A 232 24.06 -8.17 -21.78
C VAL A 232 22.98 -9.19 -21.47
N ILE A 233 23.36 -10.44 -21.14
CA ILE A 233 22.43 -11.51 -20.75
C ILE A 233 21.64 -11.09 -19.49
N ASN A 234 22.31 -10.66 -18.45
CA ASN A 234 21.66 -10.20 -17.22
C ASN A 234 20.68 -9.05 -17.48
N PHE A 235 21.09 -8.03 -18.23
CA PHE A 235 20.24 -6.89 -18.55
C PHE A 235 19.01 -7.30 -19.38
N TYR A 236 19.21 -8.16 -20.39
CA TYR A 236 18.14 -8.66 -21.24
C TYR A 236 17.09 -9.45 -20.44
N TYR A 237 17.55 -10.43 -19.63
CA TYR A 237 16.63 -11.27 -18.86
C TYR A 237 15.96 -10.53 -17.70
N ARG A 238 16.64 -9.59 -17.02
CA ARG A 238 16.00 -8.72 -16.04
C ARG A 238 14.87 -7.89 -16.65
N ARG A 239 15.11 -7.29 -17.81
CA ARG A 239 14.08 -6.56 -18.55
C ARG A 239 12.90 -7.48 -18.92
N LYS A 240 13.18 -8.68 -19.42
CA LYS A 240 12.18 -9.66 -19.81
C LYS A 240 11.38 -10.16 -18.60
N ASN A 241 12.05 -10.39 -17.48
CA ASN A 241 11.42 -10.77 -16.20
C ASN A 241 10.51 -9.66 -15.67
N PHE A 242 10.99 -8.41 -15.68
CA PHE A 242 10.16 -7.26 -15.32
C PHE A 242 8.91 -7.12 -16.20
N GLN A 243 9.06 -7.26 -17.52
CA GLN A 243 7.92 -7.25 -18.43
C GLN A 243 6.96 -8.42 -18.17
N TYR A 244 7.49 -9.61 -17.88
CA TYR A 244 6.68 -10.77 -17.52
C TYR A 244 5.86 -10.51 -16.27
N MET A 245 6.50 -10.05 -15.19
CA MET A 245 5.82 -9.72 -13.92
C MET A 245 4.74 -8.65 -14.10
N ARG A 246 4.99 -7.67 -14.97
CA ARG A 246 4.03 -6.60 -15.30
C ARG A 246 2.86 -7.12 -16.12
N ASN A 247 3.10 -7.92 -17.16
CA ASN A 247 2.04 -8.48 -17.99
C ASN A 247 1.15 -9.48 -17.22
N ARG A 248 1.70 -10.11 -16.18
CA ARG A 248 1.02 -11.04 -15.30
C ARG A 248 0.60 -10.40 -13.94
N SER A 249 0.46 -9.08 -13.91
CA SER A 249 0.01 -8.37 -12.70
C SER A 249 -1.39 -8.81 -12.25
N LYS A 250 -2.27 -9.15 -13.20
CA LYS A 250 -3.60 -9.71 -12.90
C LYS A 250 -3.50 -11.01 -12.11
N ASP A 251 -2.64 -11.93 -12.55
CA ASP A 251 -2.48 -13.23 -11.90
C ASP A 251 -1.95 -13.05 -10.47
N ARG A 252 -0.98 -12.15 -10.27
CA ARG A 252 -0.48 -11.84 -8.93
C ARG A 252 -1.54 -11.23 -8.01
N ARG A 253 -2.37 -10.30 -8.53
CA ARG A 253 -3.49 -9.75 -7.77
C ARG A 253 -4.49 -10.83 -7.38
N GLN A 254 -4.81 -11.75 -8.29
CA GLN A 254 -5.69 -12.88 -7.98
C GLN A 254 -5.11 -13.79 -6.88
N MET A 255 -3.81 -14.09 -6.94
CA MET A 255 -3.14 -14.88 -5.90
C MET A 255 -3.18 -14.17 -4.55
N ASN A 256 -2.84 -12.88 -4.49
CA ASN A 256 -2.93 -12.09 -3.26
C ASN A 256 -4.37 -12.08 -2.72
N TYR A 257 -5.35 -11.81 -3.58
CA TYR A 257 -6.77 -11.80 -3.20
C TYR A 257 -7.21 -13.13 -2.56
N TYR A 258 -6.87 -14.28 -3.17
CA TYR A 258 -7.24 -15.58 -2.59
C TYR A 258 -6.53 -15.85 -1.26
N SER A 259 -5.28 -15.40 -1.12
CA SER A 259 -4.53 -15.47 0.14
C SER A 259 -5.18 -14.58 1.22
N ASP A 260 -5.47 -13.32 0.88
CA ASP A 260 -6.03 -12.33 1.80
C ASP A 260 -7.42 -12.75 2.31
N LEU A 261 -8.26 -13.35 1.44
CA LEU A 261 -9.56 -13.88 1.85
C LEU A 261 -9.46 -14.90 2.98
N LEU A 262 -8.44 -15.77 2.94
CA LEU A 262 -8.27 -16.85 3.93
C LEU A 262 -7.69 -16.36 5.25
N VAL A 263 -6.93 -15.27 5.26
CA VAL A 263 -6.28 -14.71 6.46
C VAL A 263 -7.05 -13.53 7.05
N ASN A 264 -8.08 -13.03 6.36
CA ASN A 264 -8.88 -11.92 6.84
C ASN A 264 -9.92 -12.39 7.87
N LYS A 265 -9.90 -11.76 9.06
CA LYS A 265 -10.84 -12.04 10.17
C LYS A 265 -12.31 -11.89 9.75
N ASP A 266 -12.62 -10.86 8.95
CA ASP A 266 -14.00 -10.54 8.58
C ASP A 266 -14.62 -11.59 7.67
N MET A 267 -13.80 -12.21 6.79
CA MET A 267 -14.23 -13.26 5.86
C MET A 267 -14.22 -14.66 6.50
N ALA A 268 -13.52 -14.84 7.62
CA ALA A 268 -13.31 -16.14 8.22
C ALA A 268 -14.58 -16.91 8.56
N LYS A 269 -15.67 -16.21 8.92
CA LYS A 269 -16.97 -16.81 9.27
C LYS A 269 -17.61 -17.49 8.05
N GLU A 270 -17.74 -16.76 6.95
CA GLU A 270 -18.35 -17.26 5.72
C GLU A 270 -17.52 -18.36 5.08
N ILE A 271 -16.21 -18.17 5.03
CA ILE A 271 -15.28 -19.17 4.48
C ILE A 271 -15.39 -20.49 5.20
N ARG A 272 -15.55 -20.49 6.54
CA ARG A 272 -15.70 -21.72 7.34
C ARG A 272 -17.08 -22.35 7.19
N ILE A 273 -18.16 -21.54 7.26
CA ILE A 273 -19.53 -22.05 7.15
C ILE A 273 -19.79 -22.67 5.77
N PHE A 274 -19.29 -22.03 4.72
CA PHE A 274 -19.47 -22.52 3.34
C PHE A 274 -18.33 -23.45 2.89
N ASN A 275 -17.41 -23.79 3.77
CA ASN A 275 -16.26 -24.68 3.50
C ASN A 275 -15.47 -24.28 2.23
N LEU A 276 -15.22 -22.97 2.06
CA LEU A 276 -14.60 -22.40 0.85
C LEU A 276 -13.07 -22.49 0.85
N SER A 277 -12.43 -22.91 1.95
CA SER A 277 -10.98 -22.89 2.12
C SER A 277 -10.26 -23.64 1.01
N ASP A 278 -10.63 -24.89 0.77
CA ASP A 278 -9.98 -25.74 -0.25
C ASP A 278 -10.23 -25.19 -1.66
N THR A 279 -11.42 -24.67 -1.91
CA THR A 279 -11.77 -24.03 -3.19
C THR A 279 -10.84 -22.85 -3.51
N PHE A 280 -10.58 -21.96 -2.54
CA PHE A 280 -9.69 -20.81 -2.75
C PHE A 280 -8.22 -21.21 -2.81
N ILE A 281 -7.80 -22.21 -2.02
CA ILE A 281 -6.46 -22.78 -2.11
C ILE A 281 -6.22 -23.38 -3.49
N ASP A 282 -7.17 -24.12 -4.05
CA ASP A 282 -7.03 -24.73 -5.36
C ASP A 282 -7.04 -23.69 -6.50
N ARG A 283 -7.87 -22.66 -6.40
CA ARG A 283 -7.81 -21.52 -7.33
C ARG A 283 -6.45 -20.81 -7.26
N TYR A 284 -5.91 -20.59 -6.06
CA TYR A 284 -4.55 -20.06 -5.90
C TYR A 284 -3.51 -20.94 -6.59
N LYS A 285 -3.53 -22.27 -6.36
CA LYS A 285 -2.61 -23.24 -6.98
C LYS A 285 -2.71 -23.21 -8.51
N GLN A 286 -3.92 -23.12 -9.07
CA GLN A 286 -4.14 -23.07 -10.52
C GLN A 286 -3.52 -21.79 -11.12
N VAL A 287 -3.79 -20.63 -10.55
CA VAL A 287 -3.24 -19.34 -11.01
C VAL A 287 -1.71 -19.35 -10.84
N PHE A 288 -1.21 -19.83 -9.70
CA PHE A 288 0.22 -19.98 -9.44
C PHE A 288 0.91 -20.88 -10.48
N LYS A 289 0.31 -22.03 -10.82
CA LYS A 289 0.86 -22.95 -11.83
C LYS A 289 1.02 -22.25 -13.18
N GLN A 290 0.01 -21.51 -13.62
CA GLN A 290 0.07 -20.77 -14.90
C GLN A 290 1.14 -19.66 -14.87
N TYR A 291 1.22 -18.91 -13.78
CA TYR A 291 2.24 -17.90 -13.54
C TYR A 291 3.64 -18.50 -13.46
N PHE A 292 3.80 -19.60 -12.71
CA PHE A 292 5.10 -20.22 -12.45
C PHE A 292 5.75 -20.85 -13.67
N VAL A 293 4.99 -21.47 -14.57
CA VAL A 293 5.53 -22.11 -15.80
C VAL A 293 6.32 -21.11 -16.64
N GLY A 294 5.76 -19.93 -16.90
CA GLY A 294 6.45 -18.91 -17.67
C GLY A 294 7.64 -18.30 -16.94
N LEU A 295 7.51 -18.08 -15.62
CA LEU A 295 8.60 -17.58 -14.78
C LEU A 295 9.76 -18.58 -14.72
N LYS A 296 9.47 -19.88 -14.49
CA LYS A 296 10.46 -20.95 -14.50
C LYS A 296 11.22 -21.02 -15.81
N SER A 297 10.49 -20.94 -16.94
CA SER A 297 11.12 -20.94 -18.26
C SER A 297 12.11 -19.78 -18.43
N LEU A 298 11.74 -18.57 -18.00
CA LEU A 298 12.63 -17.41 -18.07
C LEU A 298 13.87 -17.60 -17.22
N ILE A 299 13.73 -18.06 -15.96
CA ILE A 299 14.86 -18.28 -15.06
C ILE A 299 15.79 -19.37 -15.58
N VAL A 300 15.25 -20.47 -16.10
CA VAL A 300 16.07 -21.56 -16.65
C VAL A 300 16.86 -21.11 -17.86
N HIS A 301 16.23 -20.39 -18.82
CA HIS A 301 16.96 -19.88 -19.99
C HIS A 301 18.03 -18.85 -19.59
N GLU A 302 17.74 -17.94 -18.65
CA GLU A 302 18.72 -17.01 -18.08
C GLU A 302 19.91 -17.77 -17.52
N SER A 303 19.65 -18.78 -16.67
CA SER A 303 20.69 -19.57 -16.01
C SER A 303 21.56 -20.31 -17.00
N VAL A 304 20.99 -20.91 -18.04
CA VAL A 304 21.76 -21.63 -19.09
C VAL A 304 22.73 -20.67 -19.81
N TRP A 305 22.26 -19.49 -20.21
CA TRP A 305 23.13 -18.51 -20.86
C TRP A 305 24.21 -17.95 -19.94
N LEU A 306 23.89 -17.75 -18.64
CA LEU A 306 24.86 -17.29 -17.65
C LEU A 306 25.92 -18.36 -17.38
N VAL A 307 25.55 -19.65 -17.30
CA VAL A 307 26.50 -20.76 -17.14
C VAL A 307 27.42 -20.83 -18.37
N LEU A 308 26.89 -20.73 -19.59
CA LEU A 308 27.70 -20.72 -20.80
C LEU A 308 28.71 -19.55 -20.80
N SER A 309 28.24 -18.35 -20.45
CA SER A 309 29.12 -17.16 -20.32
C SER A 309 30.18 -17.35 -19.23
N ALA A 310 29.82 -17.99 -18.10
CA ALA A 310 30.75 -18.27 -17.00
C ALA A 310 31.86 -19.25 -17.44
N VAL A 311 31.52 -20.27 -18.22
CA VAL A 311 32.53 -21.22 -18.78
C VAL A 311 33.52 -20.50 -19.67
N ILE A 312 33.04 -19.63 -20.58
CA ILE A 312 33.91 -18.83 -21.48
C ILE A 312 34.81 -17.89 -20.63
N SER A 313 34.25 -17.22 -19.63
CA SER A 313 35.02 -16.34 -18.74
C SER A 313 36.05 -17.12 -17.94
N CYS A 314 35.71 -18.31 -17.44
CA CYS A 314 36.65 -19.17 -16.71
C CYS A 314 37.80 -19.63 -17.62
N ALA A 315 37.54 -20.04 -18.87
CA ALA A 315 38.56 -20.42 -19.82
C ALA A 315 39.53 -19.25 -20.15
N ALA A 316 38.98 -18.05 -20.37
CA ALA A 316 39.79 -16.85 -20.57
C ALA A 316 40.65 -16.49 -19.37
N ASN A 317 40.10 -16.56 -18.16
CA ASN A 317 40.84 -16.35 -16.90
C ASN A 317 41.97 -17.40 -16.74
N CYS A 318 41.69 -18.67 -17.01
CA CYS A 318 42.67 -19.75 -16.97
C CYS A 318 43.85 -19.49 -17.91
N LEU A 319 43.56 -19.05 -19.14
CA LEU A 319 44.56 -18.66 -20.11
C LEU A 319 45.43 -17.48 -19.60
N CYS A 320 44.81 -16.44 -19.06
CA CYS A 320 45.52 -15.30 -18.47
C CYS A 320 46.39 -15.74 -17.29
N TYR A 321 45.90 -16.62 -16.42
CA TYR A 321 46.64 -17.17 -15.31
C TYR A 321 47.88 -17.94 -15.75
N ALA A 322 47.74 -18.78 -16.79
CA ALA A 322 48.87 -19.54 -17.38
C ALA A 322 49.95 -18.61 -17.99
N ILE A 323 49.51 -17.53 -18.66
CA ILE A 323 50.44 -16.55 -19.23
C ILE A 323 51.22 -15.81 -18.12
N ILE A 324 50.55 -15.39 -17.07
CA ILE A 324 51.21 -14.72 -15.94
C ILE A 324 52.11 -15.70 -15.17
N ALA A 325 51.66 -16.96 -14.97
CA ALA A 325 52.50 -18.01 -14.35
C ALA A 325 53.78 -18.27 -15.10
N ARG A 326 53.72 -18.31 -16.46
CA ARG A 326 54.92 -18.43 -17.30
C ARG A 326 55.90 -17.31 -17.02
N GLY A 327 55.45 -16.05 -16.85
CA GLY A 327 56.33 -14.92 -16.49
C GLY A 327 57.03 -15.09 -15.13
N VAL A 328 56.41 -15.80 -14.18
CA VAL A 328 57.04 -16.18 -12.92
C VAL A 328 58.13 -17.23 -13.13
N PHE A 329 57.86 -18.24 -13.97
CA PHE A 329 58.85 -19.27 -14.31
C PHE A 329 60.04 -18.68 -15.05
N ASP A 330 59.80 -17.73 -15.95
CA ASP A 330 60.84 -17.04 -16.70
C ASP A 330 61.59 -15.98 -15.84
N GLY A 331 61.25 -15.86 -14.56
CA GLY A 331 61.90 -14.93 -13.60
C GLY A 331 61.54 -13.46 -13.78
N SER A 332 60.58 -13.14 -14.69
CA SER A 332 60.13 -11.78 -14.95
C SER A 332 59.27 -11.19 -13.82
N TYR A 333 58.56 -12.03 -13.06
CA TYR A 333 57.68 -11.67 -11.95
C TYR A 333 57.99 -12.48 -10.70
N ARG A 334 57.65 -11.91 -9.52
CA ARG A 334 57.73 -12.61 -8.24
C ARG A 334 56.40 -13.35 -7.97
N ILE A 335 56.40 -14.32 -7.02
CA ILE A 335 55.19 -15.08 -6.66
C ILE A 335 54.07 -14.16 -6.12
N GLY A 336 54.42 -13.11 -5.38
CA GLY A 336 53.47 -12.13 -4.90
C GLY A 336 52.83 -11.29 -6.01
N ASP A 337 53.61 -11.02 -7.07
CA ASP A 337 53.08 -10.30 -8.26
C ASP A 337 52.10 -11.19 -9.02
N TYR A 338 52.33 -12.52 -9.12
CA TYR A 338 51.38 -13.49 -9.64
C TYR A 338 50.03 -13.43 -8.86
N SER A 339 50.14 -13.48 -7.52
CA SER A 339 48.97 -13.38 -6.65
C SER A 339 48.18 -12.08 -6.84
N LEU A 340 48.91 -10.95 -6.98
CA LEU A 340 48.34 -9.62 -7.23
C LEU A 340 47.59 -9.57 -8.56
N TYR A 341 48.20 -10.03 -9.65
CA TYR A 341 47.65 -9.93 -10.99
C TYR A 341 46.45 -10.90 -11.18
N THR A 342 46.56 -12.12 -10.69
CA THR A 342 45.46 -13.08 -10.75
C THR A 342 44.27 -12.67 -9.87
N GLY A 343 44.56 -12.09 -8.68
CA GLY A 343 43.55 -11.49 -7.81
C GLY A 343 42.89 -10.27 -8.46
N ALA A 344 43.65 -9.43 -9.19
CA ALA A 344 43.12 -8.29 -9.91
C ALA A 344 42.19 -8.72 -11.06
N LEU A 345 42.57 -9.76 -11.83
CA LEU A 345 41.71 -10.32 -12.90
C LEU A 345 40.35 -10.78 -12.37
N THR A 346 40.36 -11.56 -11.27
CA THR A 346 39.14 -12.02 -10.61
C THR A 346 38.30 -10.84 -10.10
N SER A 347 38.97 -9.84 -9.51
CA SER A 347 38.29 -8.64 -8.97
C SER A 347 37.68 -7.79 -10.09
N ILE A 348 38.31 -7.64 -11.23
CA ILE A 348 37.73 -6.94 -12.40
C ILE A 348 36.46 -7.66 -12.88
N ALA A 349 36.51 -8.98 -13.04
CA ALA A 349 35.33 -9.75 -13.43
C ALA A 349 34.16 -9.57 -12.43
N ASN A 350 34.44 -9.60 -11.13
CA ASN A 350 33.47 -9.36 -10.08
C ASN A 350 32.94 -7.91 -10.09
N CYS A 351 33.82 -6.91 -10.29
CA CYS A 351 33.42 -5.51 -10.39
C CYS A 351 32.47 -5.29 -11.58
N VAL A 352 32.76 -5.87 -12.75
CA VAL A 352 31.89 -5.76 -13.92
C VAL A 352 30.52 -6.40 -13.62
N ALA A 353 30.50 -7.61 -13.05
CA ALA A 353 29.26 -8.28 -12.69
C ALA A 353 28.44 -7.47 -11.66
N THR A 354 29.10 -6.95 -10.62
CA THR A 354 28.47 -6.10 -9.60
C THR A 354 27.95 -4.79 -10.18
N PHE A 355 28.74 -4.12 -11.04
CA PHE A 355 28.34 -2.88 -11.70
C PHE A 355 27.02 -3.07 -12.45
N ILE A 356 26.87 -4.16 -13.18
CA ILE A 356 25.69 -4.46 -13.98
C ILE A 356 24.48 -4.78 -13.09
N THR A 357 24.66 -5.69 -12.12
CA THR A 357 23.56 -6.08 -11.22
C THR A 357 23.06 -4.91 -10.39
N THR A 358 23.97 -4.07 -9.93
CA THR A 358 23.65 -2.88 -9.13
C THR A 358 23.00 -1.79 -9.98
N SER A 359 23.50 -1.55 -11.20
CA SER A 359 22.85 -0.60 -12.15
C SER A 359 21.41 -1.02 -12.48
N ALA A 360 21.18 -2.33 -12.67
CA ALA A 360 19.82 -2.85 -12.87
C ALA A 360 18.92 -2.65 -11.63
N SER A 361 19.48 -2.81 -10.43
CA SER A 361 18.74 -2.56 -9.18
C SER A 361 18.41 -1.07 -8.98
N ILE A 362 19.30 -0.15 -9.38
CA ILE A 362 19.02 1.29 -9.38
C ILE A 362 17.87 1.60 -10.34
N TYR A 363 17.92 1.06 -11.56
CA TYR A 363 16.86 1.26 -12.55
C TYR A 363 15.51 0.78 -12.02
N GLU A 364 15.46 -0.43 -11.45
CA GLU A 364 14.26 -0.98 -10.81
C GLU A 364 13.77 -0.07 -9.67
N GLY A 365 14.68 0.33 -8.78
CA GLY A 365 14.37 1.23 -7.67
C GLY A 365 13.78 2.56 -8.12
N THR A 366 14.29 3.15 -9.20
CA THR A 366 13.75 4.42 -9.74
C THR A 366 12.34 4.27 -10.32
N LEU A 367 11.95 3.09 -10.82
CA LEU A 367 10.57 2.84 -11.26
C LEU A 367 9.58 2.82 -10.10
N PHE A 368 10.00 2.34 -8.93
CA PHE A 368 9.16 2.41 -7.72
C PHE A 368 9.03 3.84 -7.17
N ILE A 369 10.10 4.63 -7.27
CA ILE A 369 10.06 6.06 -6.92
C ILE A 369 9.07 6.82 -7.81
N ASP A 370 8.86 6.40 -9.05
CA ASP A 370 7.88 6.99 -9.95
C ASP A 370 6.44 6.90 -9.42
N ASN A 371 6.08 5.80 -8.77
CA ASN A 371 4.78 5.66 -8.12
C ASN A 371 4.60 6.70 -7.01
N LEU A 372 5.64 6.90 -6.18
CA LEU A 372 5.63 7.93 -5.14
C LEU A 372 5.52 9.34 -5.75
N VAL A 373 6.35 9.65 -6.74
CA VAL A 373 6.33 10.97 -7.43
C VAL A 373 4.98 11.20 -8.12
N SER A 374 4.42 10.18 -8.75
CA SER A 374 3.10 10.25 -9.40
C SER A 374 1.99 10.53 -8.38
N PHE A 375 2.01 9.83 -7.23
CA PHE A 375 1.08 10.07 -6.14
C PHE A 375 1.21 11.50 -5.57
N MET A 376 2.45 11.98 -5.34
CA MET A 376 2.68 13.32 -4.81
C MET A 376 2.24 14.44 -5.77
N LYS A 377 2.13 14.16 -7.06
CA LYS A 377 1.65 15.09 -8.10
C LYS A 377 0.13 15.14 -8.26
N GLU A 378 -0.61 14.21 -7.63
CA GLU A 378 -2.08 14.23 -7.69
C GLU A 378 -2.60 15.57 -7.14
N LYS A 379 -3.59 16.11 -7.82
CA LYS A 379 -4.17 17.40 -7.46
C LYS A 379 -5.50 17.19 -6.73
N GLN A 380 -5.77 18.05 -5.79
CA GLN A 380 -7.08 18.20 -5.19
C GLN A 380 -8.06 18.73 -6.26
N THR A 381 -9.26 18.17 -6.34
CA THR A 381 -10.30 18.57 -7.29
C THR A 381 -11.39 19.41 -6.62
N VAL A 382 -11.67 19.15 -5.34
CA VAL A 382 -12.63 19.91 -4.52
C VAL A 382 -11.88 21.04 -3.84
N VAL A 383 -11.76 22.18 -4.53
CA VAL A 383 -11.09 23.40 -4.03
C VAL A 383 -12.06 24.58 -4.07
N PRO A 384 -11.90 25.59 -3.20
CA PRO A 384 -12.68 26.81 -3.32
C PRO A 384 -12.56 27.43 -4.71
N THR A 385 -13.69 27.87 -5.28
CA THR A 385 -13.72 28.54 -6.60
C THR A 385 -13.43 30.03 -6.49
N LYS A 386 -13.41 30.57 -5.27
CA LYS A 386 -13.17 31.99 -4.95
C LYS A 386 -11.96 32.13 -4.04
N GLU A 387 -11.13 33.14 -4.28
CA GLU A 387 -10.00 33.52 -3.44
C GLU A 387 -10.10 34.99 -3.01
N PRO A 388 -10.15 35.33 -1.71
CA PRO A 388 -10.24 34.38 -0.59
C PRO A 388 -11.60 33.67 -0.57
N PRO A 389 -11.70 32.45 0.04
CA PRO A 389 -12.95 31.73 0.19
C PRO A 389 -13.98 32.54 0.97
N GLU A 390 -15.27 32.30 0.72
CA GLU A 390 -16.35 32.88 1.51
C GLU A 390 -16.32 32.35 2.95
N PRO A 391 -16.47 33.19 3.98
CA PRO A 391 -16.57 32.73 5.35
C PRO A 391 -17.90 32.03 5.58
N VAL A 392 -17.89 30.96 6.38
CA VAL A 392 -19.08 30.25 6.83
C VAL A 392 -19.60 30.91 8.13
N ALA A 393 -20.88 31.20 8.21
CA ALA A 393 -21.50 31.64 9.45
C ALA A 393 -21.63 30.44 10.40
N HIS A 394 -21.18 30.54 11.64
CA HIS A 394 -21.31 29.50 12.65
C HIS A 394 -22.35 29.90 13.70
N GLY A 395 -23.05 28.90 14.28
CA GLY A 395 -24.07 29.12 15.30
C GLY A 395 -25.35 29.75 14.75
N ALA A 396 -25.58 29.67 13.45
CA ALA A 396 -26.74 30.22 12.78
C ALA A 396 -27.48 29.13 11.98
N PRO A 397 -28.82 29.24 11.86
CA PRO A 397 -29.57 28.30 11.01
C PRO A 397 -29.34 28.58 9.52
N HIS A 398 -29.01 27.55 8.75
CA HIS A 398 -28.65 27.65 7.35
C HIS A 398 -29.77 27.25 6.40
N THR A 399 -29.79 27.89 5.23
CA THR A 399 -30.61 27.50 4.07
C THR A 399 -29.76 26.76 3.06
N VAL A 400 -30.19 25.56 2.64
CA VAL A 400 -29.55 24.80 1.56
C VAL A 400 -30.50 24.66 0.38
N GLU A 401 -30.00 24.94 -0.83
CA GLU A 401 -30.82 24.85 -2.05
C GLU A 401 -30.05 24.12 -3.16
N PHE A 402 -30.65 23.07 -3.68
CA PHE A 402 -30.17 22.34 -4.87
C PHE A 402 -30.90 22.89 -6.09
N LYS A 403 -30.16 23.29 -7.13
CA LYS A 403 -30.70 23.82 -8.40
C LYS A 403 -30.21 23.00 -9.58
N ASN A 404 -31.11 22.22 -10.18
CA ASN A 404 -30.85 21.36 -11.33
C ASN A 404 -29.65 20.44 -11.15
N VAL A 405 -29.47 19.90 -9.94
CA VAL A 405 -28.30 19.12 -9.57
C VAL A 405 -28.37 17.72 -10.18
N SER A 406 -27.33 17.38 -10.96
CA SER A 406 -27.09 16.03 -11.48
C SER A 406 -25.69 15.57 -11.09
N PHE A 407 -25.53 14.28 -10.81
CA PHE A 407 -24.26 13.71 -10.38
C PHE A 407 -24.04 12.29 -10.86
N ALA A 408 -22.82 12.04 -11.37
CA ALA A 408 -22.29 10.72 -11.66
C ALA A 408 -20.96 10.53 -10.89
N TYR A 409 -20.75 9.34 -10.31
CA TYR A 409 -19.50 9.05 -9.62
C TYR A 409 -18.31 9.05 -10.58
N PRO A 410 -17.11 9.45 -10.12
CA PRO A 410 -15.91 9.48 -10.95
C PRO A 410 -15.66 8.14 -11.65
N GLY A 411 -15.35 8.20 -12.95
CA GLY A 411 -15.11 7.01 -13.77
C GLY A 411 -16.36 6.28 -14.24
N THR A 412 -17.57 6.81 -13.99
CA THR A 412 -18.83 6.28 -14.50
C THR A 412 -19.57 7.34 -15.33
N GLU A 413 -20.32 6.89 -16.34
CA GLU A 413 -21.20 7.76 -17.14
C GLU A 413 -22.65 7.74 -16.62
N ARG A 414 -22.92 6.89 -15.63
CA ARG A 414 -24.27 6.71 -15.10
C ARG A 414 -24.58 7.76 -14.04
N TYR A 415 -25.56 8.62 -14.32
CA TYR A 415 -26.09 9.56 -13.33
C TYR A 415 -26.81 8.82 -12.20
N VAL A 416 -26.41 9.08 -10.97
CA VAL A 416 -27.03 8.58 -9.73
C VAL A 416 -28.02 9.60 -9.18
N ILE A 417 -27.76 10.89 -9.37
CA ILE A 417 -28.66 12.01 -9.09
C ILE A 417 -28.97 12.70 -10.42
N LYS A 418 -30.22 13.07 -10.68
CA LYS A 418 -30.68 13.62 -11.94
C LYS A 418 -31.60 14.81 -11.69
N ASN A 419 -31.19 15.99 -12.14
CA ASN A 419 -31.97 17.22 -12.15
C ASN A 419 -32.73 17.48 -10.84
N VAL A 420 -32.08 17.30 -9.68
CA VAL A 420 -32.70 17.49 -8.38
C VAL A 420 -32.80 19.00 -8.08
N ASN A 421 -34.02 19.41 -7.76
CA ASN A 421 -34.36 20.72 -7.25
C ASN A 421 -34.99 20.55 -5.87
N LEU A 422 -34.32 21.10 -4.81
CA LEU A 422 -34.69 20.86 -3.43
C LEU A 422 -34.24 22.02 -2.56
N LYS A 423 -35.06 22.41 -1.58
CA LYS A 423 -34.71 23.49 -0.65
C LYS A 423 -34.98 23.06 0.78
N PHE A 424 -34.00 23.21 1.62
CA PHE A 424 -34.08 23.04 3.09
C PHE A 424 -34.11 24.41 3.74
N ARG A 425 -35.09 24.65 4.59
CA ARG A 425 -35.24 25.91 5.33
C ARG A 425 -34.51 25.83 6.68
N PRO A 426 -34.11 26.96 7.22
CA PRO A 426 -33.51 27.03 8.55
C PRO A 426 -34.40 26.37 9.62
N GLY A 427 -33.81 25.49 10.45
CA GLY A 427 -34.53 24.78 11.51
C GLY A 427 -35.53 23.71 11.04
N GLU A 428 -35.58 23.40 9.74
CA GLU A 428 -36.46 22.40 9.18
C GLU A 428 -35.94 20.98 9.45
N THR A 429 -36.84 20.06 9.81
CA THR A 429 -36.55 18.64 9.88
C THR A 429 -36.98 17.95 8.62
N VAL A 430 -36.04 17.47 7.84
CA VAL A 430 -36.29 16.82 6.55
C VAL A 430 -35.97 15.33 6.62
N VAL A 431 -36.87 14.49 6.11
CA VAL A 431 -36.62 13.05 5.98
C VAL A 431 -36.52 12.68 4.50
N LEU A 432 -35.40 12.06 4.13
CA LEU A 432 -35.17 11.50 2.80
C LEU A 432 -35.64 10.05 2.75
N VAL A 433 -36.66 9.77 1.95
CA VAL A 433 -37.30 8.46 1.80
C VAL A 433 -37.04 7.91 0.39
N GLY A 434 -36.95 6.60 0.25
CA GLY A 434 -36.80 5.94 -1.05
C GLY A 434 -36.17 4.55 -0.92
N LEU A 435 -36.30 3.75 -1.97
CA LEU A 435 -35.69 2.42 -2.02
C LEU A 435 -34.14 2.47 -1.97
N ASN A 436 -33.52 1.30 -1.73
CA ASN A 436 -32.07 1.19 -1.80
C ASN A 436 -31.57 1.56 -3.19
N GLY A 437 -30.51 2.37 -3.26
CA GLY A 437 -29.98 2.87 -4.52
C GLY A 437 -30.74 4.05 -5.13
N ALA A 438 -31.73 4.65 -4.42
CA ALA A 438 -32.44 5.83 -4.91
C ALA A 438 -31.60 7.11 -4.95
N GLY A 439 -30.40 7.13 -4.31
CA GLY A 439 -29.50 8.29 -4.30
C GLY A 439 -29.45 9.06 -2.98
N LYS A 440 -30.09 8.59 -1.90
CA LYS A 440 -30.16 9.29 -0.59
C LYS A 440 -28.79 9.63 -0.02
N THR A 441 -27.93 8.64 0.19
CA THR A 441 -26.54 8.85 0.70
C THR A 441 -25.71 9.69 -0.27
N THR A 442 -25.94 9.57 -1.59
CA THR A 442 -25.25 10.41 -2.59
C THR A 442 -25.65 11.89 -2.44
N LEU A 443 -26.94 12.17 -2.17
CA LEU A 443 -27.41 13.53 -1.92
C LEU A 443 -26.74 14.15 -0.67
N ILE A 444 -26.55 13.35 0.39
CA ILE A 444 -25.82 13.78 1.60
C ILE A 444 -24.35 14.07 1.26
N LYS A 445 -23.68 13.20 0.52
CA LYS A 445 -22.28 13.41 0.11
C LYS A 445 -22.11 14.67 -0.75
N LEU A 446 -23.09 15.04 -1.55
CA LEU A 446 -23.10 16.29 -2.30
C LEU A 446 -23.36 17.49 -1.39
N LEU A 447 -24.32 17.39 -0.47
CA LEU A 447 -24.63 18.43 0.52
C LEU A 447 -23.42 18.78 1.38
N THR A 448 -22.68 17.77 1.80
CA THR A 448 -21.45 17.94 2.62
C THR A 448 -20.21 18.26 1.79
N ARG A 449 -20.38 18.45 0.47
CA ARG A 449 -19.27 18.72 -0.45
C ARG A 449 -18.13 17.71 -0.39
N LEU A 450 -18.42 16.45 -0.10
CA LEU A 450 -17.47 15.35 -0.31
C LEU A 450 -17.25 15.08 -1.80
N TYR A 451 -18.20 15.52 -2.63
CA TYR A 451 -18.14 15.57 -4.09
C TYR A 451 -18.79 16.87 -4.57
N ASP A 452 -18.25 17.42 -5.64
CA ASP A 452 -18.92 18.49 -6.36
C ASP A 452 -19.94 17.92 -7.37
N PRO A 453 -21.09 18.57 -7.62
CA PRO A 453 -22.06 18.10 -8.60
C PRO A 453 -21.48 18.10 -10.01
N THR A 454 -21.93 17.15 -10.86
CA THR A 454 -21.53 17.11 -12.28
C THR A 454 -22.19 18.24 -13.05
N GLU A 455 -23.45 18.52 -12.74
CA GLU A 455 -24.25 19.61 -13.33
C GLU A 455 -25.09 20.28 -12.24
N GLY A 456 -25.44 21.55 -12.47
CA GLY A 456 -26.21 22.34 -11.53
C GLY A 456 -25.35 22.94 -10.40
N VAL A 457 -26.00 23.43 -9.35
CA VAL A 457 -25.39 24.15 -8.25
C VAL A 457 -26.10 23.84 -6.93
N ILE A 458 -25.33 23.74 -5.86
CA ILE A 458 -25.81 23.66 -4.48
C ILE A 458 -25.46 24.98 -3.81
N LEU A 459 -26.48 25.63 -3.25
CA LEU A 459 -26.32 26.91 -2.57
C LEU A 459 -26.43 26.71 -1.06
N LEU A 460 -25.51 27.30 -0.31
CA LEU A 460 -25.59 27.49 1.13
C LEU A 460 -25.80 29.00 1.37
N ASP A 461 -26.91 29.35 2.02
CA ASP A 461 -27.32 30.76 2.30
C ASP A 461 -27.29 31.65 1.06
N GLY A 462 -27.69 31.08 -0.10
CA GLY A 462 -27.77 31.76 -1.37
C GLY A 462 -26.47 31.89 -2.17
N LYS A 463 -25.35 31.43 -1.64
CA LYS A 463 -24.04 31.37 -2.31
C LYS A 463 -23.69 29.94 -2.70
N ASP A 464 -22.93 29.76 -3.78
CA ASP A 464 -22.48 28.43 -4.23
C ASP A 464 -21.59 27.79 -3.16
N ILE A 465 -21.91 26.55 -2.80
CA ILE A 465 -21.15 25.80 -1.79
C ILE A 465 -19.66 25.64 -2.18
N ARG A 466 -19.33 25.77 -3.45
CA ARG A 466 -17.96 25.72 -3.97
C ARG A 466 -17.15 26.98 -3.67
N GLU A 467 -17.77 28.09 -3.24
CA GLU A 467 -17.07 29.32 -2.90
C GLU A 467 -16.49 29.29 -1.49
N TYR A 468 -16.95 28.39 -0.62
CA TYR A 468 -16.52 28.27 0.77
C TYR A 468 -15.25 27.43 0.91
N ASP A 469 -14.50 27.64 1.99
CA ASP A 469 -13.46 26.73 2.43
C ASP A 469 -14.06 25.38 2.89
N THR A 470 -13.48 24.27 2.45
CA THR A 470 -14.03 22.95 2.79
C THR A 470 -13.91 22.58 4.28
N HIS A 471 -12.86 23.05 4.95
CA HIS A 471 -12.65 22.77 6.36
C HIS A 471 -13.67 23.54 7.22
N GLU A 472 -13.88 24.84 6.93
CA GLU A 472 -14.91 25.65 7.60
C GLU A 472 -16.31 25.09 7.33
N LEU A 473 -16.56 24.69 6.06
CA LEU A 473 -17.83 24.07 5.69
C LEU A 473 -18.11 22.80 6.48
N TYR A 474 -17.10 21.93 6.69
CA TYR A 474 -17.28 20.71 7.47
C TYR A 474 -17.62 21.00 8.92
N ASN A 475 -17.23 22.15 9.46
CA ASN A 475 -17.47 22.50 10.85
C ASN A 475 -18.95 22.76 11.16
N ILE A 476 -19.78 23.14 10.19
CA ILE A 476 -21.22 23.32 10.41
C ILE A 476 -22.02 22.00 10.42
N PHE A 477 -21.41 20.87 9.98
CA PHE A 477 -22.09 19.59 9.92
C PHE A 477 -21.78 18.68 11.10
N GLY A 478 -22.80 18.18 11.78
CA GLY A 478 -22.75 17.00 12.64
C GLY A 478 -23.30 15.82 11.85
N ILE A 479 -22.45 14.87 11.46
CA ILE A 479 -22.86 13.80 10.57
C ILE A 479 -22.59 12.41 11.15
N ILE A 480 -23.56 11.52 10.94
CA ILE A 480 -23.44 10.08 11.15
C ILE A 480 -23.65 9.42 9.81
N PHE A 481 -22.63 8.77 9.28
CA PHE A 481 -22.73 7.94 8.08
C PHE A 481 -23.18 6.53 8.43
N GLN A 482 -23.80 5.85 7.49
CA GLN A 482 -24.20 4.44 7.60
C GLN A 482 -23.00 3.52 7.90
N ASP A 483 -21.85 3.81 7.29
CA ASP A 483 -20.55 3.13 7.45
C ASP A 483 -19.58 3.92 8.34
N PHE A 484 -20.03 4.28 9.53
CA PHE A 484 -19.24 5.07 10.48
C PHE A 484 -17.89 4.43 10.85
N GLY A 485 -16.87 5.28 11.05
CA GLY A 485 -15.51 4.86 11.41
C GLY A 485 -15.41 4.27 12.82
N LYS A 486 -14.72 3.13 12.92
CA LYS A 486 -14.36 2.48 14.20
C LYS A 486 -12.88 2.71 14.43
N TYR A 487 -12.52 3.39 15.51
CA TYR A 487 -11.13 3.75 15.82
C TYR A 487 -10.63 2.95 17.03
N ALA A 488 -9.43 2.37 16.88
CA ALA A 488 -8.76 1.59 17.93
C ALA A 488 -8.04 2.53 18.91
N VAL A 489 -8.82 3.32 19.63
CA VAL A 489 -8.39 4.25 20.69
C VAL A 489 -9.36 4.13 21.86
N SER A 490 -9.19 4.91 22.95
CA SER A 490 -10.12 4.89 24.08
C SER A 490 -11.53 5.34 23.70
N VAL A 491 -12.51 5.05 24.56
CA VAL A 491 -13.89 5.52 24.38
C VAL A 491 -13.95 7.06 24.37
N SER A 492 -13.25 7.72 25.31
CA SER A 492 -13.21 9.17 25.42
C SER A 492 -12.64 9.82 24.15
N GLU A 493 -11.53 9.30 23.62
CA GLU A 493 -10.95 9.77 22.36
C GLU A 493 -11.91 9.56 21.17
N ASN A 494 -12.59 8.41 21.12
CA ASN A 494 -13.58 8.16 20.08
C ASN A 494 -14.70 9.21 20.03
N ILE A 495 -15.17 9.66 21.19
CA ILE A 495 -16.20 10.71 21.30
C ILE A 495 -15.60 12.07 20.96
N SER A 496 -14.43 12.41 21.52
CA SER A 496 -13.77 13.71 21.30
C SER A 496 -13.36 13.96 19.84
N PHE A 497 -13.19 12.92 19.02
CA PHE A 497 -13.00 13.06 17.58
C PHE A 497 -14.15 13.76 16.85
N GLY A 498 -15.29 13.98 17.49
CA GLY A 498 -16.35 14.83 16.99
C GLY A 498 -15.92 16.29 16.82
N ASN A 499 -15.03 16.79 17.70
CA ASN A 499 -14.47 18.15 17.61
C ASN A 499 -13.00 18.13 18.07
N ILE A 500 -12.08 18.03 17.11
CA ILE A 500 -10.63 17.96 17.35
C ILE A 500 -9.97 19.33 17.49
N ASP A 501 -10.69 20.41 17.18
CA ASP A 501 -10.18 21.79 17.24
C ASP A 501 -10.24 22.35 18.66
N ALA A 502 -11.02 21.74 19.55
CA ALA A 502 -11.12 22.06 20.98
C ALA A 502 -10.41 21.00 21.83
N GLU A 503 -9.90 21.41 22.99
CA GLU A 503 -9.41 20.46 23.98
C GLU A 503 -10.56 19.55 24.44
N PRO A 504 -10.30 18.24 24.67
CA PRO A 504 -11.33 17.31 25.13
C PRO A 504 -11.91 17.72 26.48
N ASP A 505 -13.23 17.96 26.55
CA ASP A 505 -13.95 18.26 27.74
C ASP A 505 -14.63 16.99 28.31
N PRO A 506 -14.18 16.46 29.47
CA PRO A 506 -14.71 15.23 30.05
C PRO A 506 -16.21 15.30 30.37
N GLU A 507 -16.73 16.45 30.81
CA GLU A 507 -18.16 16.58 31.14
C GLU A 507 -19.01 16.56 29.87
N ARG A 508 -18.56 17.23 28.82
CA ARG A 508 -19.21 17.21 27.52
C ARG A 508 -19.15 15.85 26.88
N ILE A 509 -18.04 15.11 27.01
CA ILE A 509 -17.91 13.72 26.56
C ILE A 509 -18.98 12.85 27.23
N ARG A 510 -19.12 12.95 28.56
CA ARG A 510 -20.14 12.21 29.34
C ARG A 510 -21.55 12.61 28.94
N GLU A 511 -21.80 13.87 28.73
CA GLU A 511 -23.12 14.36 28.31
C GLU A 511 -23.50 13.84 26.94
N SER A 512 -22.57 13.88 25.97
CA SER A 512 -22.78 13.30 24.64
C SER A 512 -23.02 11.79 24.66
N ALA A 513 -22.34 11.09 25.60
CA ALA A 513 -22.56 9.66 25.81
C ALA A 513 -23.94 9.38 26.45
N ARG A 514 -24.42 10.21 27.38
CA ARG A 514 -25.77 10.09 27.92
C ARG A 514 -26.84 10.33 26.86
N GLN A 515 -26.65 11.38 26.08
CA GLN A 515 -27.57 11.73 24.97
C GLN A 515 -27.68 10.65 23.92
N SER A 516 -26.60 9.90 23.65
CA SER A 516 -26.59 8.77 22.71
C SER A 516 -27.00 7.44 23.37
N SER A 517 -27.38 7.43 24.62
CA SER A 517 -27.64 6.22 25.44
C SER A 517 -26.45 5.25 25.46
N ALA A 518 -25.22 5.81 25.42
CA ALA A 518 -23.97 5.06 25.48
C ALA A 518 -23.38 4.97 26.89
N ASP A 519 -23.67 5.94 27.79
CA ASP A 519 -23.07 6.09 29.11
C ASP A 519 -23.24 4.83 29.97
N GLU A 520 -24.40 4.17 29.93
CA GLU A 520 -24.69 2.99 30.73
C GLU A 520 -23.70 1.83 30.42
N TYR A 521 -23.55 1.46 29.17
CA TYR A 521 -22.62 0.37 28.82
C TYR A 521 -21.17 0.82 28.96
N ILE A 522 -20.83 2.11 28.74
CA ILE A 522 -19.47 2.62 28.90
C ILE A 522 -19.00 2.45 30.34
N ARG A 523 -19.84 2.80 31.33
CA ARG A 523 -19.54 2.63 32.76
C ARG A 523 -19.42 1.17 33.19
N ALA A 524 -19.96 0.26 32.43
CA ALA A 524 -19.82 -1.17 32.67
C ALA A 524 -18.50 -1.75 32.08
N LEU A 525 -17.72 -0.96 31.31
CA LEU A 525 -16.43 -1.36 30.80
C LEU A 525 -15.35 -1.33 31.91
N PRO A 526 -14.26 -2.11 31.76
CA PRO A 526 -13.23 -2.24 32.81
C PRO A 526 -12.57 -0.94 33.25
N HIS A 527 -12.45 0.04 32.36
CA HIS A 527 -11.82 1.35 32.63
C HIS A 527 -12.74 2.51 32.21
N ASP A 528 -14.07 2.33 32.27
CA ASP A 528 -15.03 3.36 31.88
C ASP A 528 -14.67 4.00 30.51
N TYR A 529 -14.58 5.31 30.47
CA TYR A 529 -14.25 6.11 29.29
C TYR A 529 -12.81 5.96 28.82
N ASP A 530 -11.89 5.47 29.64
CA ASP A 530 -10.49 5.23 29.30
C ASP A 530 -10.25 3.81 28.74
N THR A 531 -11.32 3.01 28.61
CA THR A 531 -11.23 1.66 28.05
C THR A 531 -10.74 1.69 26.60
N PRO A 532 -9.64 1.00 26.23
CA PRO A 532 -9.20 0.89 24.87
C PRO A 532 -10.14 0.01 24.06
N LEU A 533 -10.50 0.46 22.86
CA LEU A 533 -11.40 -0.26 21.97
C LEU A 533 -10.61 -1.02 20.88
N MET A 534 -11.16 -2.14 20.46
CA MET A 534 -10.59 -3.07 19.48
C MET A 534 -9.26 -3.71 19.94
N ARG A 535 -8.98 -4.94 19.51
CA ARG A 535 -7.74 -5.68 19.85
C ARG A 535 -6.69 -5.55 18.74
N ILE A 536 -6.47 -4.33 18.25
CA ILE A 536 -5.48 -4.06 17.21
C ILE A 536 -4.10 -3.77 17.83
N PHE A 537 -4.06 -2.98 18.88
CA PHE A 537 -2.84 -2.55 19.57
C PHE A 537 -2.73 -3.15 20.97
N GLU A 538 -3.83 -3.12 21.71
CA GLU A 538 -3.89 -3.62 23.09
C GLU A 538 -4.56 -5.00 23.14
N GLN A 539 -3.97 -5.94 23.88
CA GLN A 539 -4.52 -7.30 24.00
C GLN A 539 -5.82 -7.33 24.79
N ASP A 540 -5.99 -6.41 25.73
CA ASP A 540 -7.17 -6.20 26.59
C ASP A 540 -8.23 -5.27 25.97
N GLY A 541 -7.97 -4.77 24.74
CA GLY A 541 -8.93 -3.94 24.01
C GLY A 541 -10.30 -4.61 23.88
N ILE A 542 -11.37 -3.84 24.08
CA ILE A 542 -12.75 -4.35 24.05
C ILE A 542 -13.36 -4.22 22.66
N GLU A 543 -13.97 -5.31 22.19
CA GLU A 543 -14.78 -5.32 20.96
C GLU A 543 -16.22 -4.97 21.30
N LEU A 544 -16.70 -3.82 20.83
CA LEU A 544 -18.09 -3.40 21.01
C LEU A 544 -19.02 -4.12 20.01
N SER A 545 -20.27 -4.33 20.41
CA SER A 545 -21.32 -4.79 19.49
C SER A 545 -21.64 -3.72 18.42
N GLY A 546 -22.31 -4.12 17.32
CA GLY A 546 -22.71 -3.17 16.28
C GLY A 546 -23.56 -2.02 16.80
N GLY A 547 -24.50 -2.30 17.71
CA GLY A 547 -25.36 -1.28 18.33
C GLY A 547 -24.57 -0.35 19.28
N GLN A 548 -23.61 -0.88 20.07
CA GLN A 548 -22.74 -0.06 20.91
C GLN A 548 -21.84 0.86 20.10
N TRP A 549 -21.26 0.37 19.01
CA TRP A 549 -20.49 1.20 18.07
C TRP A 549 -21.36 2.31 17.45
N GLN A 550 -22.61 2.00 17.12
CA GLN A 550 -23.55 2.97 16.58
C GLN A 550 -23.88 4.08 17.59
N LYS A 551 -24.17 3.72 18.87
CA LYS A 551 -24.38 4.69 19.96
C LYS A 551 -23.14 5.58 20.16
N LEU A 552 -21.94 5.00 20.04
CA LEU A 552 -20.67 5.77 20.12
C LEU A 552 -20.49 6.75 18.95
N ALA A 553 -20.88 6.34 17.74
CA ALA A 553 -20.86 7.23 16.57
C ALA A 553 -21.88 8.37 16.70
N ILE A 554 -23.03 8.11 17.32
CA ILE A 554 -24.03 9.14 17.65
C ILE A 554 -23.45 10.12 18.70
N ALA A 555 -22.79 9.62 19.76
CA ALA A 555 -22.13 10.46 20.76
C ALA A 555 -21.09 11.39 20.12
N ARG A 556 -20.33 10.89 19.13
CA ARG A 556 -19.36 11.69 18.37
C ARG A 556 -20.03 12.86 17.63
N ALA A 557 -21.18 12.61 16.99
CA ALA A 557 -21.92 13.66 16.29
C ALA A 557 -22.54 14.70 17.27
N PHE A 558 -22.94 14.28 18.47
CA PHE A 558 -23.45 15.18 19.49
C PHE A 558 -22.37 16.00 20.18
N TYR A 559 -21.17 15.42 20.33
CA TYR A 559 -20.01 16.15 20.84
C TYR A 559 -19.61 17.32 19.93
N ARG A 560 -19.96 17.28 18.64
CA ARG A 560 -19.75 18.36 17.69
C ARG A 560 -20.84 19.43 17.83
N GLU A 561 -20.46 20.69 18.00
CA GLU A 561 -21.36 21.84 17.92
C GLU A 561 -21.65 22.15 16.46
N SER A 562 -22.66 21.52 15.90
CA SER A 562 -23.02 21.67 14.50
C SER A 562 -24.30 22.46 14.32
N ASP A 563 -24.41 23.17 13.21
CA ASP A 563 -25.59 23.95 12.81
C ASP A 563 -26.58 23.10 12.00
N ILE A 564 -26.05 22.13 11.26
CA ILE A 564 -26.83 21.16 10.46
C ILE A 564 -26.51 19.75 10.97
N LEU A 565 -27.53 18.99 11.36
CA LEU A 565 -27.39 17.60 11.77
C LEU A 565 -27.83 16.66 10.65
N ILE A 566 -26.97 15.73 10.26
CA ILE A 566 -27.23 14.76 9.20
C ILE A 566 -27.09 13.34 9.74
N LEU A 567 -28.13 12.54 9.58
CA LEU A 567 -28.23 11.20 10.14
C LEU A 567 -28.58 10.21 9.02
N ASP A 568 -27.57 9.46 8.54
CA ASP A 568 -27.74 8.44 7.49
C ASP A 568 -27.94 7.07 8.14
N GLU A 569 -29.20 6.61 8.24
CA GLU A 569 -29.62 5.36 8.88
C GLU A 569 -29.09 5.15 10.32
N PRO A 570 -29.30 6.12 11.23
CA PRO A 570 -28.63 6.14 12.52
C PRO A 570 -29.09 5.02 13.47
N THR A 571 -30.11 4.24 13.13
CA THR A 571 -30.71 3.22 14.00
C THR A 571 -30.71 1.82 13.39
N ALA A 572 -29.95 1.59 12.29
CA ALA A 572 -29.99 0.32 11.54
C ALA A 572 -29.61 -0.93 12.37
N SER A 573 -28.76 -0.77 13.40
CA SER A 573 -28.28 -1.87 14.27
C SER A 573 -28.84 -1.82 15.69
N LEU A 574 -29.85 -0.98 15.94
CA LEU A 574 -30.47 -0.80 17.27
C LEU A 574 -31.78 -1.60 17.39
N ASP A 575 -32.07 -2.01 18.62
CA ASP A 575 -33.37 -2.55 18.98
C ASP A 575 -34.43 -1.44 19.02
N PRO A 576 -35.76 -1.78 18.95
CA PRO A 576 -36.81 -0.79 18.88
C PRO A 576 -36.89 0.15 20.10
N MET A 577 -36.49 -0.32 21.28
CA MET A 577 -36.52 0.51 22.49
C MET A 577 -35.38 1.55 22.48
N ALA A 578 -34.16 1.10 22.16
CA ALA A 578 -33.02 1.99 21.99
C ALA A 578 -33.23 3.00 20.84
N GLU A 579 -33.88 2.56 19.76
CA GLU A 579 -34.27 3.44 18.65
C GLU A 579 -35.21 4.56 19.13
N GLN A 580 -36.28 4.22 19.86
CA GLN A 580 -37.24 5.19 20.38
C GLN A 580 -36.57 6.20 21.32
N GLU A 581 -35.69 5.75 22.21
CA GLU A 581 -34.94 6.59 23.12
C GLU A 581 -34.04 7.59 22.39
N ILE A 582 -33.34 7.12 21.35
CA ILE A 582 -32.48 7.97 20.53
C ILE A 582 -33.32 8.97 19.74
N PHE A 583 -34.46 8.58 19.17
CA PHE A 583 -35.35 9.53 18.49
C PHE A 583 -35.88 10.60 19.43
N ASN A 584 -36.28 10.24 20.66
CA ASN A 584 -36.70 11.21 21.68
C ASN A 584 -35.58 12.21 22.05
N THR A 585 -34.32 11.74 22.01
CA THR A 585 -33.15 12.59 22.25
C THR A 585 -32.87 13.48 21.03
N PHE A 586 -33.00 12.97 19.82
CA PHE A 586 -32.88 13.78 18.60
C PHE A 586 -33.93 14.90 18.59
N ASP A 587 -35.17 14.65 19.03
CA ASP A 587 -36.20 15.65 19.09
C ASP A 587 -35.82 16.84 20.00
N ARG A 588 -35.10 16.59 21.08
CA ARG A 588 -34.59 17.65 21.97
C ARG A 588 -33.37 18.39 21.38
N LEU A 589 -32.47 17.68 20.66
CA LEU A 589 -31.24 18.23 20.12
C LEU A 589 -31.40 18.98 18.81
N ARG A 590 -32.51 18.75 18.09
CA ARG A 590 -32.84 19.45 16.85
C ARG A 590 -33.43 20.83 17.04
N GLU A 591 -33.79 21.23 18.26
CA GLU A 591 -34.36 22.55 18.51
C GLU A 591 -33.46 23.67 18.00
N GLY A 592 -33.96 24.40 16.98
CA GLY A 592 -33.22 25.46 16.30
C GLY A 592 -32.20 25.03 15.23
N LYS A 593 -31.98 23.73 15.02
CA LYS A 593 -31.03 23.21 14.02
C LYS A 593 -31.76 22.63 12.80
N THR A 594 -31.17 22.82 11.63
CA THR A 594 -31.61 22.12 10.43
C THR A 594 -31.20 20.65 10.51
N THR A 595 -32.16 19.73 10.41
CA THR A 595 -31.90 18.29 10.59
C THR A 595 -32.34 17.49 9.36
N ILE A 596 -31.46 16.63 8.89
CA ILE A 596 -31.70 15.79 7.71
C ILE A 596 -31.53 14.31 8.10
N PHE A 597 -32.63 13.57 8.01
CA PHE A 597 -32.63 12.13 8.25
C PHE A 597 -32.73 11.33 6.97
N VAL A 598 -31.94 10.29 6.86
CA VAL A 598 -32.19 9.20 5.94
C VAL A 598 -32.68 8.02 6.75
N SER A 599 -33.89 7.58 6.49
CA SER A 599 -34.45 6.43 7.19
C SER A 599 -35.08 5.45 6.23
N HIS A 600 -34.86 4.18 6.50
CA HIS A 600 -35.63 3.09 5.89
C HIS A 600 -36.87 2.74 6.74
N ARG A 601 -36.97 3.26 7.99
CA ARG A 601 -38.11 3.08 8.88
C ARG A 601 -39.00 4.31 8.80
N LEU A 602 -40.16 4.16 8.23
CA LEU A 602 -41.09 5.28 7.97
C LEU A 602 -41.78 5.82 9.25
N SER A 603 -41.64 5.14 10.39
CA SER A 603 -42.05 5.70 11.71
C SER A 603 -41.36 7.03 12.01
N SER A 604 -40.12 7.21 11.62
CA SER A 604 -39.39 8.49 11.75
C SER A 604 -39.88 9.58 10.80
N ALA A 605 -40.55 9.24 9.69
CA ALA A 605 -41.07 10.22 8.75
C ALA A 605 -42.30 10.98 9.28
N VAL A 606 -43.01 10.43 10.28
CA VAL A 606 -44.20 11.05 10.84
C VAL A 606 -43.88 12.34 11.62
N ILE A 607 -42.68 12.45 12.19
CA ILE A 607 -42.25 13.61 12.96
C ILE A 607 -41.54 14.68 12.11
N ALA A 608 -41.32 14.40 10.82
CA ALA A 608 -40.66 15.34 9.93
C ALA A 608 -41.56 16.51 9.54
N SER A 609 -41.02 17.72 9.48
CA SER A 609 -41.71 18.86 8.90
C SER A 609 -41.81 18.77 7.37
N LYS A 610 -40.90 18.02 6.77
CA LYS A 610 -40.82 17.81 5.32
C LYS A 610 -40.30 16.43 4.97
N ILE A 611 -40.95 15.76 4.09
CA ILE A 611 -40.55 14.46 3.54
C ILE A 611 -40.22 14.66 2.06
N VAL A 612 -39.08 14.11 1.64
CA VAL A 612 -38.60 14.13 0.25
C VAL A 612 -38.49 12.67 -0.23
N VAL A 613 -39.23 12.32 -1.26
CA VAL A 613 -39.24 10.97 -1.83
C VAL A 613 -38.34 10.91 -3.06
N LEU A 614 -37.28 10.10 -2.97
CA LEU A 614 -36.35 9.86 -4.05
C LEU A 614 -36.59 8.54 -4.75
N LYS A 615 -36.63 8.54 -6.09
CA LYS A 615 -36.76 7.34 -6.92
C LYS A 615 -35.89 7.48 -8.18
N GLY A 616 -34.99 6.53 -8.39
CA GLY A 616 -34.11 6.53 -9.58
C GLY A 616 -33.20 7.74 -9.75
N GLY A 617 -32.89 8.44 -8.65
CA GLY A 617 -32.05 9.66 -8.64
C GLY A 617 -32.81 10.97 -8.77
N GLU A 618 -34.13 10.93 -8.81
CA GLU A 618 -35.01 12.11 -8.96
C GLU A 618 -35.89 12.30 -7.72
N VAL A 619 -36.25 13.55 -7.41
CA VAL A 619 -37.25 13.87 -6.39
C VAL A 619 -38.63 13.77 -7.06
N ILE A 620 -39.45 12.80 -6.61
CA ILE A 620 -40.75 12.54 -7.19
C ILE A 620 -41.91 13.09 -6.36
N GLU A 621 -41.73 13.20 -5.04
CA GLU A 621 -42.74 13.73 -4.13
C GLU A 621 -42.08 14.55 -3.03
N GLU A 622 -42.73 15.62 -2.61
CA GLU A 622 -42.31 16.51 -1.51
C GLU A 622 -43.57 16.99 -0.77
N GLY A 623 -43.53 16.99 0.56
CA GLY A 623 -44.64 17.43 1.39
C GLY A 623 -44.51 16.91 2.82
N ASP A 624 -45.54 17.17 3.64
CA ASP A 624 -45.65 16.56 4.98
C ASP A 624 -46.29 15.16 4.92
N HIS A 625 -46.28 14.45 6.05
CA HIS A 625 -46.85 13.10 6.14
C HIS A 625 -48.30 13.03 5.71
N ARG A 626 -49.12 14.00 6.12
CA ARG A 626 -50.57 14.01 5.82
C ARG A 626 -50.83 14.28 4.35
N GLU A 627 -50.13 15.25 3.78
CA GLU A 627 -50.22 15.57 2.35
C GLU A 627 -49.83 14.38 1.46
N LEU A 628 -48.71 13.72 1.78
CA LEU A 628 -48.21 12.60 0.98
C LEU A 628 -49.08 11.34 1.14
N MET A 629 -49.64 11.10 2.32
CA MET A 629 -50.61 10.03 2.53
C MET A 629 -51.93 10.28 1.75
N ALA A 630 -52.38 11.53 1.68
CA ALA A 630 -53.57 11.91 0.94
C ALA A 630 -53.38 11.78 -0.61
N LYS A 631 -52.13 12.07 -1.10
CA LYS A 631 -51.78 11.90 -2.53
C LYS A 631 -51.79 10.44 -3.01
N GLN A 632 -51.71 9.46 -2.10
CA GLN A 632 -51.64 8.01 -2.41
C GLN A 632 -50.56 7.63 -3.43
N GLY A 633 -49.45 8.36 -3.43
CA GLY A 633 -48.35 8.19 -4.35
C GLY A 633 -47.32 7.12 -3.90
N GLU A 634 -46.04 7.33 -4.21
CA GLU A 634 -44.95 6.41 -3.86
C GLU A 634 -44.73 6.36 -2.34
N TYR A 635 -44.81 7.51 -1.65
CA TYR A 635 -44.72 7.57 -0.20
C TYR A 635 -45.79 6.70 0.46
N TYR A 636 -47.02 6.83 0.04
CA TYR A 636 -48.14 6.03 0.56
C TYR A 636 -47.87 4.54 0.39
N LYS A 637 -47.40 4.10 -0.78
CA LYS A 637 -47.08 2.69 -1.06
C LYS A 637 -45.98 2.19 -0.14
N LEU A 638 -44.90 2.97 0.03
CA LEU A 638 -43.78 2.60 0.93
C LEU A 638 -44.26 2.50 2.36
N PHE A 639 -45.04 3.49 2.85
CA PHE A 639 -45.53 3.55 4.21
C PHE A 639 -46.51 2.40 4.52
N THR A 640 -47.51 2.17 3.68
CA THR A 640 -48.49 1.10 3.86
C THR A 640 -47.88 -0.29 3.80
N THR A 641 -46.93 -0.52 2.87
CA THR A 641 -46.20 -1.79 2.80
C THR A 641 -45.38 -2.08 4.06
N GLN A 642 -44.78 -1.07 4.68
CA GLN A 642 -44.09 -1.24 5.96
C GLN A 642 -45.05 -1.43 7.12
N ALA A 643 -46.14 -0.67 7.19
CA ALA A 643 -47.19 -0.78 8.22
C ALA A 643 -47.88 -2.16 8.20
N GLN A 644 -48.19 -2.69 7.04
CA GLN A 644 -48.79 -4.03 6.89
C GLN A 644 -47.91 -5.13 7.51
N ARG A 645 -46.58 -5.06 7.36
CA ARG A 645 -45.69 -6.05 7.97
C ARG A 645 -45.74 -6.04 9.50
N TYR A 646 -46.09 -4.94 10.12
CA TYR A 646 -46.25 -4.85 11.59
C TYR A 646 -47.64 -5.35 12.03
N ILE A 647 -48.69 -5.18 11.19
CA ILE A 647 -50.05 -5.60 11.47
C ILE A 647 -50.23 -7.12 11.28
N ASP A 648 -49.72 -7.67 10.18
CA ASP A 648 -49.78 -9.13 9.89
C ASP A 648 -49.05 -9.98 10.93
N ASN A 649 -48.01 -9.43 11.62
CA ASN A 649 -47.32 -10.12 12.70
C ASN A 649 -48.07 -10.02 14.07
N THR A 650 -49.16 -9.25 14.18
CA THR A 650 -49.93 -9.10 15.42
C THR A 650 -51.25 -9.89 15.41
N GLU A 651 -51.67 -10.47 14.28
CA GLU A 651 -52.76 -11.42 14.28
C GLU A 651 -52.26 -12.77 14.81
N PRO A 652 -52.87 -13.32 15.89
CA PRO A 652 -52.53 -14.67 16.32
C PRO A 652 -52.97 -15.62 15.21
N HIS A 653 -52.06 -16.51 14.82
CA HIS A 653 -52.40 -17.65 13.97
C HIS A 653 -53.59 -18.41 14.60
N HIS A 654 -54.80 -18.11 14.21
CA HIS A 654 -55.93 -19.00 14.41
C HIS A 654 -55.62 -20.25 13.60
N ASP A 655 -55.47 -21.36 14.30
CA ASP A 655 -55.38 -22.72 13.76
C ASP A 655 -56.49 -22.89 12.72
N ARG A 656 -56.16 -22.91 11.46
CA ARG A 656 -56.98 -23.49 10.43
C ARG A 656 -56.90 -24.99 10.66
N GLU A 657 -57.87 -25.52 11.40
CA GLU A 657 -58.20 -26.96 11.40
C GLU A 657 -58.27 -27.43 9.96
N ARG A 658 -57.28 -28.23 9.59
CA ARG A 658 -57.36 -29.02 8.35
C ARG A 658 -58.38 -30.09 8.56
N GLU A 659 -59.59 -29.93 8.01
CA GLU A 659 -60.47 -31.03 7.72
C GLU A 659 -59.77 -31.98 6.72
N GLU A 660 -59.29 -33.12 7.21
CA GLU A 660 -58.85 -34.23 6.38
C GLU A 660 -60.09 -34.96 5.85
N PRO A 661 -60.23 -35.22 4.54
CA PRO A 661 -61.23 -36.19 4.04
C PRO A 661 -60.67 -37.60 4.30
N ARG A 662 -61.42 -38.36 5.12
CA ARG A 662 -61.23 -39.79 5.29
C ARG A 662 -61.42 -40.50 3.96
N GLY A 663 -60.37 -41.09 3.43
CA GLY A 663 -60.34 -41.98 2.29
C GLY A 663 -59.57 -43.26 2.63
N ASP A 664 -60.31 -44.28 2.97
CA ASP A 664 -59.91 -45.67 3.19
C ASP A 664 -59.26 -46.25 1.93
N ARG A 665 -58.03 -46.78 2.01
CA ARG A 665 -57.54 -47.89 1.16
C ARG A 665 -56.39 -48.63 1.84
N ARG A 666 -56.72 -49.86 2.15
CA ARG A 666 -55.79 -50.94 2.51
C ARG A 666 -54.80 -51.22 1.38
N GLY A 667 -53.59 -51.66 1.78
CA GLY A 667 -52.86 -52.71 1.07
C GLY A 667 -51.53 -52.31 0.46
N GLU A 668 -50.55 -52.81 1.00
CA GLU A 668 -49.40 -53.61 0.51
C GLU A 668 -48.05 -53.13 0.99
N ARG A 669 -47.56 -53.92 1.90
CA ARG A 669 -46.12 -53.97 2.27
C ARG A 669 -45.35 -54.57 1.09
N ARG A 670 -44.32 -53.91 0.62
CA ARG A 670 -43.18 -54.56 -0.05
C ARG A 670 -41.91 -54.24 0.70
N HIS A 671 -41.30 -55.30 1.22
CA HIS A 671 -39.89 -55.41 1.57
C HIS A 671 -39.06 -55.11 0.34
N ILE A 672 -38.04 -54.31 0.48
CA ILE A 672 -36.84 -54.32 -0.38
C ILE A 672 -35.65 -54.40 0.56
N ASP A 673 -34.93 -55.51 0.41
CA ASP A 673 -33.74 -55.87 1.14
C ASP A 673 -32.54 -55.02 0.71
N ASP A 674 -31.59 -54.96 1.66
CA ASP A 674 -30.24 -54.48 1.55
C ASP A 674 -29.46 -55.05 0.37
N GLU A 675 -28.74 -54.21 -0.34
CA GLU A 675 -27.45 -54.55 -0.94
C GLU A 675 -26.57 -53.31 -1.00
N MET A 676 -25.53 -53.30 -0.14
CA MET A 676 -24.33 -52.46 -0.30
C MET A 676 -23.42 -53.13 -1.31
N PRO A 677 -22.76 -52.41 -2.21
CA PRO A 677 -21.58 -52.89 -2.88
C PRO A 677 -20.29 -52.45 -2.16
N ASP A 678 -19.40 -53.43 -1.97
CA ASP A 678 -18.06 -53.37 -1.44
C ASP A 678 -17.15 -52.37 -2.18
N ILE A 679 -16.35 -51.63 -1.43
CA ILE A 679 -15.22 -50.83 -1.92
C ILE A 679 -13.96 -51.69 -1.74
N PRO A 680 -13.14 -51.94 -2.79
CA PRO A 680 -11.87 -52.63 -2.62
C PRO A 680 -10.78 -51.66 -2.12
N ASP A 681 -10.05 -52.15 -1.11
CA ASP A 681 -8.77 -51.65 -0.64
C ASP A 681 -7.73 -51.65 -1.76
N ALA A 682 -6.97 -50.59 -1.86
CA ALA A 682 -5.74 -50.54 -2.64
C ALA A 682 -4.62 -50.00 -1.78
N ASP A 683 -4.00 -50.92 -1.03
CA ASP A 683 -2.62 -50.82 -0.61
C ASP A 683 -1.68 -50.96 -1.81
N GLY A 684 -0.59 -50.15 -1.80
CA GLY A 684 0.67 -50.55 -2.44
C GLY A 684 1.11 -49.69 -3.62
N MET A 685 2.09 -48.85 -3.37
CA MET A 685 3.41 -48.81 -3.99
C MET A 685 4.07 -47.43 -3.94
N SER A 686 5.15 -47.41 -3.18
CA SER A 686 6.43 -46.68 -3.31
C SER A 686 6.43 -45.27 -3.87
#